data_a950c85e11da78611b7280220f3e4754
#
_entry.id   a950c85e11da78611b7280220f3e4754
#
_cell.length_a   1.000
_cell.length_b   1.000
_cell.length_c   1.000
_cell.angle_alpha   90.00
_cell.angle_beta   90.00
_cell.angle_gamma   90.00
#
_symmetry.space_group_name_H-M   'P 1'
#
loop_
_entity.id
_entity.type
_entity.pdbx_description
1 polymer ?
#
loop_
_entity_poly.entity_id
_entity_poly.type
_entity_poly.pdbx_seq_one_letter_code
_entity_poly.pdbx_strand_id
1 'polypeptide(L)'
;MQVFSDAQKTTATQRKLVVTLRKIQEACCFEPPPTKKGKKGQEEEYQDFEEDDFNQEVVRTVLRVMNVKKSEPAGDRVIRFLCAFLKYANEKDQKNFAVEGEEEGQFETPSTRLNAQILRTLLRLLPSKDKTVRFRATQTVTQLLNSLEQIDDDVYALIKVGLSKRLRDKETPVRVQACLGLGRLAGPDEDEEDDESDEEAANLLDKLVMVMINDPDAQVRRAILSNIPFWPTTLRYQLERARDLDPATRRIVYTRILPTLGDFRHLSLVEREKLIRWGLKDRDETVRKAAANLFHSRWIEDCASKRDTRPEEERTPGTTVPPNIESLCELLERVDIVNSGDDDGMAHEAMKEFWANRVDYREDLTFDDDFWRDLEPASAFVVRSLHDYLQDTDNEQVRDMLEDKFPTVKHLAFHMRDKINAAIQATEKMAVIDDDDPEVDEAREIAEDCNFVARQLMHVCLSLDYSDEMGRRNMYGIMREAIAQPALDEDLTKLAIEVLRIVCGNRGEHDFCAVVMEAIQDVRDTVLEEESTEGAGDVESFHDAQVEQSSPPPASRKAKPVKQLSAEEEEAKRVREILVYAKCLHIVQCTLQNVTCDLESDTNLTSMLNMLIIPAVQAREAMIRERGVICLGLAALLSKVSGKWRTFTPRLADERRTLLRITLTFSSTASPKGMTR
;
A
#
# COMPACT_ATOMS: atom_id res chain seq x y z
N MET A 1 23.98 -48.43 18.42
CA MET A 1 25.17 -47.52 18.36
C MET A 1 25.70 -47.30 16.93
N GLN A 2 26.03 -48.38 16.18
CA GLN A 2 26.60 -48.23 14.82
C GLN A 2 25.70 -47.43 13.88
N VAL A 3 24.38 -47.69 13.87
CA VAL A 3 23.42 -46.97 13.03
C VAL A 3 23.44 -45.44 13.24
N PHE A 4 23.51 -44.98 14.49
CA PHE A 4 23.62 -43.55 14.81
C PHE A 4 24.98 -42.99 14.45
N SER A 5 26.07 -43.78 14.53
CA SER A 5 27.41 -43.40 14.10
C SER A 5 27.44 -43.16 12.57
N ASP A 6 26.75 -44.00 11.81
CA ASP A 6 26.68 -43.86 10.34
C ASP A 6 25.74 -42.70 9.93
N ALA A 7 24.68 -42.44 10.69
CA ALA A 7 23.79 -41.28 10.47
C ALA A 7 24.48 -39.94 10.67
N GLN A 8 25.57 -39.86 11.44
CA GLN A 8 26.40 -38.64 11.59
C GLN A 8 27.18 -38.28 10.34
N LYS A 9 27.54 -39.29 9.50
CA LYS A 9 28.46 -39.10 8.38
C LYS A 9 27.76 -38.45 7.18
N THR A 10 26.59 -38.96 6.80
CA THR A 10 25.90 -38.53 5.57
C THR A 10 24.38 -38.67 5.70
N THR A 11 23.67 -37.81 4.96
CA THR A 11 22.20 -37.87 4.84
C THR A 11 21.74 -38.84 3.74
N ALA A 12 22.60 -39.20 2.79
CA ALA A 12 22.26 -40.03 1.63
C ALA A 12 21.79 -41.45 2.00
N THR A 13 22.28 -41.98 3.11
CA THR A 13 21.91 -43.35 3.60
C THR A 13 20.83 -43.36 4.66
N GLN A 14 20.32 -42.22 5.08
CA GLN A 14 19.40 -42.12 6.22
C GLN A 14 18.17 -43.02 6.09
N ARG A 15 17.52 -43.07 4.88
CA ARG A 15 16.35 -43.96 4.68
C ARG A 15 16.66 -45.43 4.95
N LYS A 16 17.84 -45.92 4.53
CA LYS A 16 18.26 -47.31 4.78
C LYS A 16 18.50 -47.54 6.27
N LEU A 17 19.13 -46.56 6.94
CA LEU A 17 19.41 -46.63 8.36
C LEU A 17 18.12 -46.60 9.19
N VAL A 18 17.10 -45.82 8.79
CA VAL A 18 15.78 -45.80 9.42
C VAL A 18 15.14 -47.18 9.38
N VAL A 19 15.11 -47.82 8.20
CA VAL A 19 14.56 -49.17 8.05
C VAL A 19 15.36 -50.20 8.86
N THR A 20 16.69 -50.07 8.91
CA THR A 20 17.54 -50.97 9.71
C THR A 20 17.26 -50.84 11.22
N LEU A 21 17.16 -49.59 11.72
CA LEU A 21 16.88 -49.33 13.13
C LEU A 21 15.46 -49.84 13.50
N ARG A 22 14.47 -49.71 12.60
CA ARG A 22 13.13 -50.26 12.81
C ARG A 22 13.13 -51.77 12.90
N LYS A 23 13.88 -52.45 12.04
CA LYS A 23 14.01 -53.92 12.15
C LYS A 23 14.62 -54.37 13.49
N ILE A 24 15.57 -53.59 14.03
CA ILE A 24 16.14 -53.86 15.38
C ILE A 24 15.06 -53.64 16.43
N GLN A 25 14.30 -52.56 16.39
CA GLN A 25 13.18 -52.29 17.28
C GLN A 25 12.16 -53.45 17.26
N GLU A 26 11.73 -53.84 16.06
CA GLU A 26 10.77 -54.95 15.91
C GLU A 26 11.28 -56.26 16.51
N ALA A 27 12.56 -56.56 16.38
CA ALA A 27 13.17 -57.74 16.98
C ALA A 27 13.23 -57.68 18.50
N CYS A 28 13.25 -56.48 19.10
CA CYS A 28 13.26 -56.31 20.57
C CYS A 28 11.86 -56.22 21.16
N CYS A 29 10.87 -55.73 20.38
CA CYS A 29 9.52 -55.41 20.89
C CYS A 29 8.48 -56.49 20.58
N PHE A 30 8.72 -57.36 19.59
CA PHE A 30 7.77 -58.39 19.17
C PHE A 30 8.37 -59.77 19.36
N GLU A 31 7.59 -60.74 19.89
CA GLU A 31 8.03 -62.11 20.04
C GLU A 31 8.49 -62.67 18.69
N PRO A 32 9.68 -63.32 18.64
CA PRO A 32 10.14 -63.93 17.39
C PRO A 32 9.20 -65.05 16.97
N PRO A 33 8.92 -65.20 15.65
CA PRO A 33 8.07 -66.31 15.20
C PRO A 33 8.69 -67.65 15.62
N PRO A 34 7.88 -68.63 16.07
CA PRO A 34 8.38 -69.86 16.61
C PRO A 34 9.27 -70.59 15.61
N THR A 35 10.55 -70.71 15.96
CA THR A 35 11.56 -71.36 15.12
C THR A 35 11.25 -72.86 15.02
N LYS A 36 11.13 -73.38 13.78
CA LYS A 36 11.02 -74.81 13.49
C LYS A 36 12.21 -75.53 14.13
N LYS A 37 11.94 -76.46 15.03
CA LYS A 37 12.93 -77.32 15.69
C LYS A 37 13.88 -77.96 14.67
N GLY A 38 15.11 -77.47 14.61
CA GLY A 38 16.23 -78.06 13.89
C GLY A 38 17.28 -78.54 14.89
N LYS A 39 17.51 -79.79 14.91
CA LYS A 39 18.55 -80.65 15.50
C LYS A 39 19.49 -80.06 16.62
N LYS A 40 19.48 -80.80 17.73
CA LYS A 40 20.35 -80.74 18.90
C LYS A 40 21.78 -80.23 18.70
N GLY A 41 22.18 -79.32 19.60
CA GLY A 41 23.57 -79.18 20.09
C GLY A 41 24.09 -77.76 19.91
N GLN A 42 23.92 -76.98 20.88
CA GLN A 42 24.59 -75.83 21.47
C GLN A 42 23.52 -74.81 21.88
N GLU A 43 23.26 -74.73 23.17
CA GLU A 43 22.56 -73.61 23.79
C GLU A 43 23.53 -72.39 23.68
N GLU A 44 23.41 -71.65 22.59
CA GLU A 44 23.84 -70.24 22.61
C GLU A 44 22.82 -69.52 23.50
N GLU A 45 23.24 -69.03 24.70
CA GLU A 45 22.51 -68.07 25.51
C GLU A 45 22.24 -66.85 24.63
N TYR A 46 21.10 -66.84 23.89
CA TYR A 46 20.58 -65.63 23.34
C TYR A 46 20.20 -64.76 24.51
N GLN A 47 20.96 -63.67 24.76
CA GLN A 47 20.51 -62.55 25.59
C GLN A 47 19.26 -62.02 24.87
N ASP A 48 18.08 -62.29 25.43
CA ASP A 48 16.83 -61.69 24.99
C ASP A 48 16.91 -60.20 25.30
N PHE A 49 17.14 -59.35 24.23
CA PHE A 49 17.05 -57.92 24.35
C PHE A 49 15.57 -57.57 24.41
N GLU A 50 15.15 -56.99 25.54
CA GLU A 50 13.80 -56.51 25.77
C GLU A 50 13.62 -55.08 25.22
N GLU A 51 12.36 -54.66 25.05
CA GLU A 51 11.98 -53.31 24.59
C GLU A 51 12.66 -52.24 25.43
N ASP A 52 12.74 -52.42 26.72
CA ASP A 52 13.37 -51.46 27.65
C ASP A 52 14.86 -51.25 27.36
N ASP A 53 15.59 -52.32 27.01
CA ASP A 53 17.01 -52.23 26.64
C ASP A 53 17.22 -51.40 25.36
N PHE A 54 16.35 -51.63 24.37
CA PHE A 54 16.36 -50.84 23.13
C PHE A 54 16.08 -49.36 23.40
N ASN A 55 15.02 -49.09 24.16
CA ASN A 55 14.61 -47.74 24.50
C ASN A 55 15.69 -46.98 25.29
N GLN A 56 16.29 -47.64 26.29
CA GLN A 56 17.39 -47.04 27.05
C GLN A 56 18.63 -46.74 26.20
N GLU A 57 18.99 -47.62 25.27
CA GLU A 57 20.16 -47.40 24.41
C GLU A 57 19.90 -46.29 23.38
N VAL A 58 18.68 -46.17 22.85
CA VAL A 58 18.29 -45.02 22.01
C VAL A 58 18.37 -43.72 22.81
N VAL A 59 17.79 -43.67 24.01
CA VAL A 59 17.85 -42.49 24.88
C VAL A 59 19.27 -42.11 25.23
N ARG A 60 20.15 -43.07 25.57
CA ARG A 60 21.57 -42.81 25.82
C ARG A 60 22.27 -42.21 24.63
N THR A 61 21.91 -42.64 23.42
CA THR A 61 22.49 -42.15 22.20
C THR A 61 22.01 -40.72 21.91
N VAL A 62 20.75 -40.43 22.13
CA VAL A 62 20.17 -39.06 22.01
C VAL A 62 20.84 -38.13 23.03
N LEU A 63 21.05 -38.57 24.28
CA LEU A 63 21.72 -37.75 25.28
C LEU A 63 23.16 -37.35 24.93
N ARG A 64 23.89 -38.16 24.17
CA ARG A 64 25.24 -37.83 23.68
C ARG A 64 25.22 -36.65 22.71
N VAL A 65 24.14 -36.47 21.96
CA VAL A 65 23.99 -35.35 21.00
C VAL A 65 23.78 -34.01 21.73
N MET A 66 23.28 -34.04 22.96
CA MET A 66 22.97 -32.82 23.72
C MET A 66 24.19 -31.93 23.97
N ASN A 67 25.40 -32.51 24.00
CA ASN A 67 26.67 -31.79 24.22
C ASN A 67 27.29 -31.26 22.91
N VAL A 68 26.71 -31.58 21.75
CA VAL A 68 27.25 -31.19 20.44
C VAL A 68 26.91 -29.73 20.15
N LYS A 69 27.92 -28.89 19.89
CA LYS A 69 27.72 -27.45 19.60
C LYS A 69 26.81 -27.22 18.39
N LYS A 70 26.12 -26.09 18.38
CA LYS A 70 25.28 -25.67 17.25
C LYS A 70 26.03 -25.64 15.91
N SER A 71 27.31 -25.26 15.92
CA SER A 71 28.15 -25.18 14.72
C SER A 71 28.50 -26.53 14.11
N GLU A 72 28.27 -27.64 14.82
CA GLU A 72 28.62 -28.97 14.34
C GLU A 72 27.41 -29.62 13.63
N PRO A 73 27.49 -29.85 12.31
CA PRO A 73 26.39 -30.41 11.53
C PRO A 73 26.02 -31.86 11.91
N ALA A 74 26.92 -32.58 12.59
CA ALA A 74 26.67 -33.95 13.06
C ALA A 74 25.47 -34.03 14.00
N GLY A 75 25.32 -33.04 14.91
CA GLY A 75 24.15 -32.96 15.79
C GLY A 75 22.83 -32.84 15.04
N ASP A 76 22.78 -31.96 14.06
CA ASP A 76 21.56 -31.73 13.24
C ASP A 76 21.22 -32.96 12.38
N ARG A 77 22.24 -33.68 11.87
CA ARG A 77 22.02 -34.91 11.10
C ARG A 77 21.42 -36.01 11.95
N VAL A 78 21.92 -36.18 13.18
CA VAL A 78 21.41 -37.21 14.09
C VAL A 78 19.98 -36.88 14.54
N ILE A 79 19.69 -35.62 14.86
CA ILE A 79 18.32 -35.23 15.28
C ILE A 79 17.34 -35.45 14.12
N ARG A 80 17.68 -35.06 12.88
CA ARG A 80 16.84 -35.34 11.72
C ARG A 80 16.65 -36.84 11.47
N PHE A 81 17.69 -37.63 11.64
CA PHE A 81 17.60 -39.07 11.56
C PHE A 81 16.66 -39.63 12.61
N LEU A 82 16.77 -39.19 13.86
CA LEU A 82 15.89 -39.59 14.96
C LEU A 82 14.42 -39.30 14.63
N CYS A 83 14.11 -38.05 14.19
CA CYS A 83 12.77 -37.66 13.80
C CYS A 83 12.21 -38.53 12.66
N ALA A 84 13.03 -38.77 11.64
CA ALA A 84 12.63 -39.63 10.51
C ALA A 84 12.39 -41.09 10.93
N PHE A 85 13.18 -41.58 11.89
CA PHE A 85 12.98 -42.94 12.43
C PHE A 85 11.69 -43.04 13.24
N LEU A 86 11.44 -42.11 14.15
CA LEU A 86 10.25 -42.14 15.00
C LEU A 86 8.97 -41.93 14.19
N LYS A 87 8.99 -41.05 13.19
CA LYS A 87 7.86 -40.89 12.27
C LYS A 87 7.58 -42.20 11.53
N TYR A 88 8.58 -42.80 10.91
CA TYR A 88 8.43 -44.06 10.19
C TYR A 88 7.98 -45.21 11.10
N ALA A 89 8.45 -45.26 12.33
CA ALA A 89 8.08 -46.29 13.28
C ALA A 89 6.61 -46.14 13.71
N ASN A 90 6.15 -44.91 13.98
CA ASN A 90 4.74 -44.65 14.30
C ASN A 90 3.81 -45.00 13.13
N GLU A 91 4.11 -44.52 11.90
CA GLU A 91 3.32 -44.83 10.71
C GLU A 91 3.18 -46.35 10.47
N LYS A 92 4.25 -47.10 10.80
CA LYS A 92 4.27 -48.56 10.67
C LYS A 92 3.48 -49.25 11.76
N ASP A 93 3.58 -48.77 13.01
CA ASP A 93 2.82 -49.32 14.13
C ASP A 93 1.32 -49.04 13.96
N GLN A 94 0.92 -47.84 13.53
CA GLN A 94 -0.47 -47.53 13.25
C GLN A 94 -1.05 -48.50 12.18
N LYS A 95 -0.30 -48.80 11.12
CA LYS A 95 -0.74 -49.76 10.08
C LYS A 95 -0.82 -51.21 10.62
N ASN A 96 0.03 -51.57 11.55
CA ASN A 96 0.07 -52.93 12.10
C ASN A 96 -0.99 -53.17 13.16
N PHE A 97 -1.40 -52.14 13.90
CA PHE A 97 -2.36 -52.22 15.00
C PHE A 97 -3.76 -51.67 14.63
N ALA A 98 -3.94 -51.06 13.44
CA ALA A 98 -5.25 -50.69 12.97
C ALA A 98 -6.12 -51.94 12.76
N VAL A 99 -7.09 -52.15 13.63
CA VAL A 99 -8.10 -53.21 13.50
C VAL A 99 -9.23 -52.61 12.65
N GLU A 100 -9.65 -53.36 11.60
CA GLU A 100 -10.78 -52.95 10.76
C GLU A 100 -12.06 -52.83 11.62
N GLY A 101 -12.54 -51.60 11.88
CA GLY A 101 -13.86 -51.33 12.43
C GLY A 101 -13.89 -50.72 13.86
N GLU A 102 -12.76 -50.43 14.48
CA GLU A 102 -12.72 -49.62 15.69
C GLU A 102 -12.30 -48.19 15.39
N GLU A 103 -13.01 -47.22 15.95
CA GLU A 103 -12.65 -45.81 15.92
C GLU A 103 -11.19 -45.63 16.34
N GLU A 104 -10.49 -44.63 15.81
CA GLU A 104 -9.07 -44.29 16.03
C GLU A 104 -8.79 -44.09 17.55
N GLY A 105 -8.81 -45.18 18.31
CA GLY A 105 -8.41 -45.19 19.72
C GLY A 105 -6.89 -45.00 19.85
N GLN A 106 -6.44 -44.27 20.83
CA GLN A 106 -5.03 -44.12 21.19
C GLN A 106 -4.46 -45.46 21.62
N PHE A 107 -3.89 -46.23 20.69
CA PHE A 107 -3.21 -47.46 21.02
C PHE A 107 -1.79 -47.19 21.53
N GLU A 108 -1.49 -47.67 22.71
CA GLU A 108 -0.15 -47.63 23.27
C GLU A 108 0.77 -48.62 22.53
N THR A 109 1.54 -48.12 21.57
CA THR A 109 2.47 -48.89 20.73
C THR A 109 3.90 -48.78 21.26
N PRO A 110 4.82 -49.72 20.90
CA PRO A 110 6.23 -49.57 21.22
C PRO A 110 6.85 -48.25 20.77
N SER A 111 6.40 -47.70 19.65
CA SER A 111 6.89 -46.42 19.15
C SER A 111 6.37 -45.23 19.96
N THR A 112 5.11 -45.28 20.42
CA THR A 112 4.56 -44.19 21.27
C THR A 112 5.22 -44.18 22.65
N ARG A 113 5.48 -45.37 23.23
CA ARG A 113 6.24 -45.48 24.52
C ARG A 113 7.65 -44.92 24.40
N LEU A 114 8.37 -45.24 23.31
CA LEU A 114 9.69 -44.72 23.06
C LEU A 114 9.67 -43.19 22.90
N ASN A 115 8.69 -42.65 22.16
CA ASN A 115 8.50 -41.20 21.97
C ASN A 115 8.29 -40.51 23.33
N ALA A 116 7.38 -41.00 24.14
CA ALA A 116 7.10 -40.46 25.47
C ALA A 116 8.35 -40.49 26.37
N GLN A 117 9.13 -41.59 26.36
CA GLN A 117 10.36 -41.72 27.13
C GLN A 117 11.45 -40.73 26.69
N ILE A 118 11.65 -40.56 25.38
CA ILE A 118 12.61 -39.59 24.85
C ILE A 118 12.18 -38.17 25.22
N LEU A 119 10.90 -37.81 25.00
CA LEU A 119 10.38 -36.46 25.28
C LEU A 119 10.45 -36.13 26.77
N ARG A 120 10.00 -37.05 27.67
CA ARG A 120 10.11 -36.86 29.13
C ARG A 120 11.56 -36.67 29.58
N THR A 121 12.51 -37.38 28.95
CA THR A 121 13.94 -37.22 29.26
C THR A 121 14.48 -35.86 28.79
N LEU A 122 14.13 -35.43 27.58
CA LEU A 122 14.56 -34.13 27.02
C LEU A 122 13.96 -32.94 27.76
N LEU A 123 12.70 -33.05 28.21
CA LEU A 123 12.04 -32.01 29.00
C LEU A 123 12.78 -31.69 30.29
N ARG A 124 13.37 -32.70 30.94
CA ARG A 124 14.22 -32.49 32.13
C ARG A 124 15.51 -31.73 31.82
N LEU A 125 15.99 -31.71 30.58
CA LEU A 125 17.19 -30.99 30.12
C LEU A 125 16.94 -29.55 29.69
N LEU A 126 15.69 -29.17 29.44
CA LEU A 126 15.35 -27.81 29.06
C LEU A 126 15.85 -26.72 30.03
N PRO A 127 15.81 -26.91 31.37
CA PRO A 127 16.32 -25.96 32.35
C PRO A 127 17.82 -26.10 32.64
N SER A 128 18.58 -26.88 31.86
CA SER A 128 20.02 -27.11 32.09
C SER A 128 20.81 -25.81 32.18
N LYS A 129 21.87 -25.80 33.02
CA LYS A 129 22.77 -24.64 33.11
C LYS A 129 23.60 -24.45 31.83
N ASP A 130 23.94 -25.54 31.14
CA ASP A 130 24.70 -25.48 29.89
C ASP A 130 23.81 -25.01 28.72
N LYS A 131 24.25 -23.98 28.04
CA LYS A 131 23.53 -23.41 26.91
C LYS A 131 23.43 -24.36 25.70
N THR A 132 24.44 -25.20 25.50
CA THR A 132 24.48 -26.16 24.38
C THR A 132 23.42 -27.24 24.61
N VAL A 133 23.34 -27.74 25.82
CA VAL A 133 22.34 -28.74 26.24
C VAL A 133 20.93 -28.15 26.13
N ARG A 134 20.70 -26.92 26.63
CA ARG A 134 19.39 -26.23 26.45
C ARG A 134 19.01 -26.09 24.99
N PHE A 135 19.94 -25.63 24.15
CA PHE A 135 19.69 -25.47 22.73
C PHE A 135 19.33 -26.80 22.06
N ARG A 136 20.13 -27.83 22.24
CA ARG A 136 19.91 -29.14 21.61
C ARG A 136 18.65 -29.83 22.14
N ALA A 137 18.39 -29.76 23.44
CA ALA A 137 17.15 -30.29 24.01
C ALA A 137 15.92 -29.58 23.42
N THR A 138 15.91 -28.23 23.40
CA THR A 138 14.81 -27.46 22.83
C THR A 138 14.64 -27.75 21.34
N GLN A 139 15.73 -27.81 20.56
CA GLN A 139 15.72 -28.13 19.13
C GLN A 139 15.14 -29.52 18.88
N THR A 140 15.55 -30.53 19.68
CA THR A 140 15.08 -31.90 19.47
C THR A 140 13.61 -32.04 19.81
N VAL A 141 13.16 -31.43 20.93
CA VAL A 141 11.73 -31.39 21.29
C VAL A 141 10.91 -30.72 20.17
N THR A 142 11.35 -29.58 19.69
CA THR A 142 10.66 -28.85 18.59
C THR A 142 10.60 -29.68 17.31
N GLN A 143 11.69 -30.34 16.92
CA GLN A 143 11.69 -31.15 15.69
C GLN A 143 10.85 -32.42 15.83
N LEU A 144 10.83 -33.04 17.01
CA LEU A 144 9.95 -34.17 17.30
C LEU A 144 8.48 -33.75 17.26
N LEU A 145 8.13 -32.65 17.91
CA LEU A 145 6.79 -32.07 17.85
C LEU A 145 6.32 -31.83 16.42
N ASN A 146 7.21 -31.36 15.55
CA ASN A 146 6.90 -31.11 14.14
C ASN A 146 6.85 -32.38 13.27
N SER A 147 7.36 -33.49 13.75
CA SER A 147 7.47 -34.74 12.99
C SER A 147 6.45 -35.81 13.40
N LEU A 148 5.94 -35.72 14.62
CA LEU A 148 4.99 -36.68 15.19
C LEU A 148 3.56 -36.17 15.00
N GLU A 149 2.65 -37.05 14.59
CA GLU A 149 1.23 -36.75 14.42
C GLU A 149 0.48 -36.87 15.75
N GLN A 150 0.84 -37.83 16.57
CA GLN A 150 0.23 -38.06 17.89
C GLN A 150 1.28 -38.01 18.99
N ILE A 151 0.96 -37.35 20.09
CA ILE A 151 1.76 -37.24 21.32
C ILE A 151 0.81 -37.39 22.48
N ASP A 152 1.24 -38.15 23.50
CA ASP A 152 0.55 -38.34 24.76
C ASP A 152 0.19 -36.97 25.40
N ASP A 153 -1.06 -36.78 25.83
CA ASP A 153 -1.59 -35.50 26.34
C ASP A 153 -0.80 -34.96 27.53
N ASP A 154 -0.43 -35.84 28.46
CA ASP A 154 0.43 -35.49 29.60
C ASP A 154 1.78 -34.92 29.12
N VAL A 155 2.37 -35.53 28.10
CA VAL A 155 3.64 -35.08 27.52
C VAL A 155 3.47 -33.81 26.74
N TYR A 156 2.36 -33.65 26.01
CA TYR A 156 2.00 -32.46 25.28
C TYR A 156 1.89 -31.23 26.22
N ALA A 157 1.16 -31.36 27.33
CA ALA A 157 1.06 -30.30 28.33
C ALA A 157 2.43 -29.91 28.91
N LEU A 158 3.28 -30.93 29.21
CA LEU A 158 4.65 -30.67 29.68
C LEU A 158 5.52 -29.96 28.63
N ILE A 159 5.38 -30.26 27.34
CA ILE A 159 6.06 -29.61 26.24
C ILE A 159 5.63 -28.12 26.16
N LYS A 160 4.32 -27.86 26.21
CA LYS A 160 3.75 -26.50 26.16
C LYS A 160 4.32 -25.61 27.28
N VAL A 161 4.33 -26.12 28.51
CA VAL A 161 4.91 -25.43 29.66
C VAL A 161 6.44 -25.29 29.57
N GLY A 162 7.14 -26.34 29.14
CA GLY A 162 8.58 -26.36 29.01
C GLY A 162 9.09 -25.35 27.96
N LEU A 163 8.51 -25.36 26.79
CA LEU A 163 8.86 -24.43 25.70
C LEU A 163 8.47 -22.97 26.01
N SER A 164 7.31 -22.76 26.69
CA SER A 164 6.90 -21.41 27.12
C SER A 164 7.93 -20.77 28.06
N LYS A 165 8.54 -21.52 28.93
CA LYS A 165 9.65 -21.04 29.77
C LYS A 165 10.90 -20.69 28.98
N ARG A 166 11.14 -21.33 27.83
CA ARG A 166 12.29 -21.06 26.94
C ARG A 166 12.09 -19.83 26.04
N LEU A 167 10.89 -19.28 25.89
CA LEU A 167 10.68 -17.99 25.25
C LEU A 167 11.48 -16.86 25.91
N ARG A 168 11.80 -16.99 27.19
CA ARG A 168 12.56 -15.99 27.95
C ARG A 168 14.01 -16.41 28.21
N ASP A 169 14.54 -17.39 27.42
CA ASP A 169 15.93 -17.81 27.56
C ASP A 169 16.92 -16.71 27.21
N LYS A 170 18.08 -16.68 27.87
CA LYS A 170 19.15 -15.71 27.59
C LYS A 170 19.73 -15.87 26.17
N GLU A 171 19.76 -17.11 25.69
CA GLU A 171 20.35 -17.44 24.38
C GLU A 171 19.31 -17.35 23.27
N THR A 172 19.54 -16.48 22.28
CA THR A 172 18.67 -16.31 21.09
C THR A 172 18.36 -17.65 20.39
N PRO A 173 19.32 -18.54 20.12
CA PRO A 173 19.01 -19.80 19.43
C PRO A 173 18.01 -20.70 20.19
N VAL A 174 18.00 -20.63 21.52
CA VAL A 174 17.03 -21.38 22.35
C VAL A 174 15.64 -20.76 22.18
N ARG A 175 15.54 -19.43 22.25
CA ARG A 175 14.25 -18.73 22.04
C ARG A 175 13.67 -19.03 20.64
N VAL A 176 14.51 -18.99 19.60
CA VAL A 176 14.09 -19.34 18.23
C VAL A 176 13.49 -20.74 18.17
N GLN A 177 14.14 -21.75 18.76
CA GLN A 177 13.62 -23.11 18.74
C GLN A 177 12.30 -23.22 19.53
N ALA A 178 12.20 -22.54 20.66
CA ALA A 178 10.96 -22.51 21.45
C ALA A 178 9.79 -21.88 20.64
N CYS A 179 10.06 -20.78 19.92
CA CYS A 179 9.06 -20.16 19.06
C CYS A 179 8.58 -21.07 17.92
N LEU A 180 9.52 -21.79 17.28
CA LEU A 180 9.19 -22.74 16.22
C LEU A 180 8.33 -23.92 16.73
N GLY A 181 8.57 -24.39 17.96
CA GLY A 181 7.78 -25.44 18.59
C GLY A 181 6.39 -24.95 19.00
N LEU A 182 6.33 -23.79 19.67
CA LEU A 182 5.08 -23.24 20.17
C LEU A 182 4.17 -22.72 19.04
N GLY A 183 4.73 -22.27 17.92
CA GLY A 183 3.94 -21.82 16.77
C GLY A 183 3.03 -22.93 16.22
N ARG A 184 3.45 -24.20 16.30
CA ARG A 184 2.61 -25.33 15.92
C ARG A 184 1.49 -25.59 16.95
N LEU A 185 1.77 -25.36 18.22
CA LEU A 185 0.82 -25.60 19.32
C LEU A 185 -0.20 -24.45 19.50
N ALA A 186 -0.07 -23.38 18.72
CA ALA A 186 -0.91 -22.19 18.80
C ALA A 186 -2.10 -22.23 17.83
N GLY A 187 -2.28 -23.33 17.09
CA GLY A 187 -3.47 -23.58 16.26
C GLY A 187 -4.66 -24.05 17.10
N PRO A 188 -5.91 -23.93 16.60
CA PRO A 188 -7.05 -24.61 17.20
C PRO A 188 -6.82 -26.13 17.08
N ASP A 189 -7.09 -26.84 18.11
CA ASP A 189 -7.27 -28.27 18.03
C ASP A 189 -8.62 -28.50 17.34
N GLU A 190 -8.60 -29.08 16.10
CA GLU A 190 -9.79 -29.24 15.26
C GLU A 190 -10.84 -30.18 15.88
N ASP A 191 -10.48 -30.89 16.96
CA ASP A 191 -11.27 -31.96 17.56
C ASP A 191 -11.86 -31.64 18.96
N GLU A 192 -11.58 -30.48 19.56
CA GLU A 192 -12.06 -30.16 20.90
C GLU A 192 -13.00 -28.95 20.91
N GLU A 193 -14.31 -29.19 21.10
CA GLU A 193 -15.35 -28.16 21.33
C GLU A 193 -15.32 -27.60 22.80
N ASP A 194 -14.21 -27.75 23.53
CA ASP A 194 -14.11 -27.31 24.92
C ASP A 194 -13.62 -25.84 25.02
N ASP A 195 -14.44 -24.96 25.60
CA ASP A 195 -14.16 -23.55 25.88
C ASP A 195 -12.84 -23.29 26.60
N GLU A 196 -12.37 -24.24 27.44
CA GLU A 196 -11.10 -24.11 28.19
C GLU A 196 -9.86 -24.25 27.30
N SER A 197 -9.92 -25.07 26.24
CA SER A 197 -8.81 -25.24 25.27
C SER A 197 -8.59 -23.99 24.45
N ASP A 198 -9.66 -23.30 24.09
CA ASP A 198 -9.63 -22.05 23.32
C ASP A 198 -9.01 -20.89 24.13
N GLU A 199 -9.29 -20.79 25.44
CA GLU A 199 -8.66 -19.79 26.31
C GLU A 199 -7.15 -20.02 26.48
N GLU A 200 -6.70 -21.28 26.59
CA GLU A 200 -5.28 -21.61 26.69
C GLU A 200 -4.52 -21.38 25.37
N ALA A 201 -5.13 -21.71 24.23
CA ALA A 201 -4.59 -21.44 22.90
C ALA A 201 -4.48 -19.93 22.65
N ALA A 202 -5.51 -19.16 22.99
CA ALA A 202 -5.51 -17.69 22.91
C ALA A 202 -4.41 -17.09 23.79
N ASN A 203 -4.24 -17.57 25.02
CA ASN A 203 -3.18 -17.13 25.94
C ASN A 203 -1.76 -17.45 25.41
N LEU A 204 -1.58 -18.58 24.72
CA LEU A 204 -0.31 -18.92 24.09
C LEU A 204 -0.04 -17.99 22.88
N LEU A 205 -1.07 -17.76 22.09
CA LEU A 205 -1.01 -16.88 20.92
C LEU A 205 -0.59 -15.46 21.33
N ASP A 206 -1.23 -14.91 22.35
CA ASP A 206 -0.90 -13.59 22.89
C ASP A 206 0.55 -13.52 23.37
N LYS A 207 1.05 -14.55 24.04
CA LYS A 207 2.46 -14.63 24.44
C LYS A 207 3.41 -14.61 23.24
N LEU A 208 3.07 -15.34 22.16
CA LEU A 208 3.87 -15.35 20.94
C LEU A 208 3.83 -13.99 20.24
N VAL A 209 2.67 -13.35 20.15
CA VAL A 209 2.52 -12.00 19.60
C VAL A 209 3.35 -11.00 20.39
N MET A 210 3.30 -11.05 21.73
CA MET A 210 4.11 -10.17 22.57
C MET A 210 5.62 -10.37 22.37
N VAL A 211 6.08 -11.60 22.17
CA VAL A 211 7.49 -11.88 21.84
C VAL A 211 7.82 -11.40 20.41
N MET A 212 6.93 -11.58 19.45
CA MET A 212 7.11 -11.07 18.07
C MET A 212 7.27 -9.54 18.03
N ILE A 213 6.58 -8.83 18.92
CA ILE A 213 6.65 -7.36 18.98
C ILE A 213 7.91 -6.91 19.73
N ASN A 214 8.26 -7.53 20.84
CA ASN A 214 9.19 -6.98 21.83
C ASN A 214 10.54 -7.68 21.90
N ASP A 215 10.75 -8.85 21.28
CA ASP A 215 12.07 -9.53 21.39
C ASP A 215 13.17 -8.67 20.74
N PRO A 216 14.29 -8.44 21.42
CA PRO A 216 15.39 -7.64 20.89
C PRO A 216 16.04 -8.25 19.64
N ASP A 217 15.97 -9.57 19.49
CA ASP A 217 16.62 -10.27 18.39
C ASP A 217 15.66 -10.49 17.20
N ALA A 218 16.05 -9.99 16.03
CA ALA A 218 15.28 -10.13 14.82
C ALA A 218 15.05 -11.60 14.38
N GLN A 219 15.95 -12.53 14.72
CA GLN A 219 15.77 -13.93 14.37
C GLN A 219 14.58 -14.55 15.11
N VAL A 220 14.36 -14.13 16.37
CA VAL A 220 13.21 -14.59 17.17
C VAL A 220 11.92 -14.02 16.59
N ARG A 221 11.89 -12.70 16.31
CA ARG A 221 10.72 -12.06 15.72
C ARG A 221 10.34 -12.70 14.38
N ARG A 222 11.34 -12.98 13.52
CA ARG A 222 11.11 -13.67 12.24
C ARG A 222 10.62 -15.11 12.40
N ALA A 223 11.15 -15.84 13.39
CA ALA A 223 10.72 -17.22 13.63
C ALA A 223 9.24 -17.28 13.99
N ILE A 224 8.77 -16.36 14.81
CA ILE A 224 7.34 -16.27 15.15
C ILE A 224 6.54 -15.80 13.93
N LEU A 225 6.93 -14.70 13.31
CA LEU A 225 6.25 -14.14 12.12
C LEU A 225 5.98 -15.21 11.05
N SER A 226 6.92 -16.14 10.86
CA SER A 226 6.82 -17.18 9.83
C SER A 226 6.04 -18.42 10.25
N ASN A 227 5.69 -18.58 11.52
CA ASN A 227 5.09 -19.81 12.06
C ASN A 227 3.83 -19.59 12.92
N ILE A 228 3.44 -18.33 13.13
CA ILE A 228 2.18 -18.02 13.82
C ILE A 228 1.02 -18.17 12.82
N PRO A 229 -0.12 -18.74 13.23
CA PRO A 229 -1.28 -18.90 12.35
C PRO A 229 -1.86 -17.55 11.91
N PHE A 230 -2.47 -17.54 10.72
CA PHE A 230 -3.16 -16.39 10.13
C PHE A 230 -4.60 -16.31 10.64
N TRP A 231 -4.80 -15.57 11.71
CA TRP A 231 -6.12 -15.28 12.23
C TRP A 231 -6.38 -13.79 12.22
N PRO A 232 -7.64 -13.34 12.19
CA PRO A 232 -7.98 -11.92 12.25
C PRO A 232 -7.31 -11.20 13.43
N THR A 233 -7.18 -11.88 14.56
CA THR A 233 -6.54 -11.37 15.78
C THR A 233 -5.02 -11.21 15.66
N THR A 234 -4.34 -12.07 14.90
CA THR A 234 -2.87 -12.04 14.72
C THR A 234 -2.43 -11.26 13.51
N LEU A 235 -3.25 -11.20 12.46
CA LEU A 235 -2.92 -10.58 11.16
C LEU A 235 -2.42 -9.15 11.32
N ARG A 236 -3.12 -8.33 12.09
CA ARG A 236 -2.73 -6.94 12.37
C ARG A 236 -1.27 -6.83 12.83
N TYR A 237 -0.86 -7.66 13.79
CA TYR A 237 0.49 -7.63 14.34
C TYR A 237 1.53 -8.17 13.37
N GLN A 238 1.16 -9.11 12.50
CA GLN A 238 2.02 -9.61 11.42
C GLN A 238 2.27 -8.53 10.37
N LEU A 239 1.23 -7.77 9.97
CA LEU A 239 1.34 -6.67 9.00
C LEU A 239 2.17 -5.51 9.55
N GLU A 240 2.08 -5.19 10.83
CA GLU A 240 2.91 -4.17 11.47
C GLU A 240 4.41 -4.47 11.41
N ARG A 241 4.82 -5.72 11.19
CA ARG A 241 6.23 -6.10 10.96
C ARG A 241 6.78 -5.56 9.64
N ALA A 242 5.97 -5.03 8.74
CA ALA A 242 6.43 -4.23 7.61
C ALA A 242 7.23 -2.99 8.03
N ARG A 243 7.15 -2.57 9.29
CA ARG A 243 7.96 -1.49 9.89
C ARG A 243 8.99 -1.99 10.90
N ASP A 244 9.32 -3.27 10.89
CA ASP A 244 10.36 -3.81 11.79
C ASP A 244 11.73 -3.12 11.56
N LEU A 245 12.55 -3.08 12.60
CA LEU A 245 13.91 -2.54 12.52
C LEU A 245 14.79 -3.32 11.54
N ASP A 246 14.59 -4.64 11.48
CA ASP A 246 15.36 -5.56 10.63
C ASP A 246 14.78 -5.65 9.22
N PRO A 247 15.57 -5.36 8.16
CA PRO A 247 15.08 -5.39 6.78
C PRO A 247 14.65 -6.78 6.32
N ALA A 248 15.30 -7.86 6.80
CA ALA A 248 14.91 -9.21 6.45
C ALA A 248 13.53 -9.58 7.04
N THR A 249 13.19 -9.05 8.22
CA THR A 249 11.85 -9.20 8.82
C THR A 249 10.81 -8.44 8.00
N ARG A 250 11.09 -7.18 7.62
CA ARG A 250 10.19 -6.41 6.75
C ARG A 250 9.95 -7.10 5.41
N ARG A 251 11.02 -7.61 4.78
CA ARG A 251 10.93 -8.32 3.50
C ARG A 251 10.03 -9.56 3.57
N ILE A 252 10.06 -10.32 4.67
CA ILE A 252 9.22 -11.52 4.83
C ILE A 252 7.73 -11.17 4.76
N VAL A 253 7.31 -9.99 5.22
CA VAL A 253 5.91 -9.57 5.10
C VAL A 253 5.47 -9.58 3.63
N TYR A 254 6.26 -9.00 2.73
CA TYR A 254 5.94 -8.91 1.31
C TYR A 254 6.14 -10.23 0.56
N THR A 255 7.14 -11.04 0.94
CA THR A 255 7.49 -12.27 0.19
C THR A 255 6.76 -13.51 0.68
N ARG A 256 6.23 -13.51 1.91
CA ARG A 256 5.60 -14.69 2.50
C ARG A 256 4.24 -14.39 3.11
N ILE A 257 4.15 -13.38 4.00
CA ILE A 257 2.91 -13.14 4.76
C ILE A 257 1.77 -12.72 3.82
N LEU A 258 1.96 -11.66 3.05
CA LEU A 258 0.94 -11.16 2.11
C LEU A 258 0.58 -12.19 1.03
N PRO A 259 1.52 -12.91 0.39
CA PRO A 259 1.16 -13.98 -0.54
C PRO A 259 0.40 -15.15 0.09
N THR A 260 0.66 -15.48 1.36
CA THR A 260 -0.04 -16.57 2.05
C THR A 260 -1.46 -16.18 2.46
N LEU A 261 -1.74 -14.88 2.61
CA LEU A 261 -3.08 -14.37 2.87
C LEU A 261 -4.07 -14.72 1.72
N GLY A 262 -3.56 -15.04 0.54
CA GLY A 262 -4.35 -15.29 -0.66
C GLY A 262 -4.68 -14.01 -1.41
N ASP A 263 -5.98 -13.76 -1.65
CA ASP A 263 -6.42 -12.56 -2.35
C ASP A 263 -6.19 -11.31 -1.49
N PHE A 264 -5.53 -10.30 -2.07
CA PHE A 264 -5.24 -9.03 -1.38
C PHE A 264 -6.50 -8.24 -1.00
N ARG A 265 -7.67 -8.61 -1.54
CA ARG A 265 -8.97 -8.01 -1.19
C ARG A 265 -9.41 -8.31 0.25
N HIS A 266 -8.78 -9.27 0.92
CA HIS A 266 -8.98 -9.50 2.36
C HIS A 266 -8.42 -8.36 3.24
N LEU A 267 -7.54 -7.52 2.68
CA LEU A 267 -7.06 -6.32 3.34
C LEU A 267 -8.00 -5.14 3.08
N SER A 268 -8.16 -4.24 4.04
CA SER A 268 -8.84 -2.97 3.82
C SER A 268 -8.08 -2.08 2.83
N LEU A 269 -8.77 -1.13 2.17
CA LEU A 269 -8.15 -0.18 1.25
C LEU A 269 -6.97 0.55 1.89
N VAL A 270 -7.18 1.06 3.12
CA VAL A 270 -6.16 1.77 3.89
C VAL A 270 -4.93 0.91 4.19
N GLU A 271 -5.13 -0.38 4.48
CA GLU A 271 -4.00 -1.30 4.73
C GLU A 271 -3.22 -1.61 3.47
N ARG A 272 -3.89 -1.79 2.33
CA ARG A 272 -3.24 -2.02 1.03
C ARG A 272 -2.32 -0.86 0.67
N GLU A 273 -2.89 0.35 0.68
CA GLU A 273 -2.16 1.59 0.39
C GLU A 273 -0.96 1.76 1.33
N LYS A 274 -1.20 1.65 2.63
CA LYS A 274 -0.20 1.81 3.68
C LYS A 274 0.96 0.79 3.55
N LEU A 275 0.66 -0.48 3.27
CA LEU A 275 1.67 -1.52 3.11
C LEU A 275 2.53 -1.30 1.87
N ILE A 276 1.93 -0.98 0.73
CA ILE A 276 2.67 -0.69 -0.49
C ILE A 276 3.51 0.57 -0.34
N ARG A 277 2.96 1.64 0.25
CA ARG A 277 3.71 2.87 0.56
C ARG A 277 4.94 2.57 1.42
N TRP A 278 4.79 1.80 2.50
CA TRP A 278 5.92 1.43 3.36
C TRP A 278 6.96 0.60 2.64
N GLY A 279 6.51 -0.32 1.79
CA GLY A 279 7.41 -1.19 1.04
C GLY A 279 8.20 -0.45 -0.03
N LEU A 280 7.54 0.33 -0.88
CA LEU A 280 8.16 1.05 -2.00
C LEU A 280 9.08 2.19 -1.51
N LYS A 281 8.71 2.88 -0.44
CA LYS A 281 9.54 3.94 0.18
C LYS A 281 10.52 3.41 1.24
N ASP A 282 10.73 2.08 1.33
CA ASP A 282 11.71 1.51 2.27
C ASP A 282 13.15 1.88 1.90
N ARG A 283 13.98 2.11 2.92
CA ARG A 283 15.40 2.40 2.74
C ARG A 283 16.21 1.21 2.19
N ASP A 284 15.73 -0.02 2.40
CA ASP A 284 16.39 -1.24 1.94
C ASP A 284 15.89 -1.67 0.57
N GLU A 285 16.78 -1.80 -0.41
CA GLU A 285 16.44 -2.16 -1.78
C GLU A 285 15.76 -3.53 -1.90
N THR A 286 16.13 -4.48 -1.04
CA THR A 286 15.53 -5.83 -1.09
C THR A 286 14.08 -5.84 -0.62
N VAL A 287 13.70 -4.90 0.25
CA VAL A 287 12.32 -4.68 0.67
C VAL A 287 11.53 -3.98 -0.43
N ARG A 288 12.09 -2.90 -1.03
CA ARG A 288 11.45 -2.21 -2.16
C ARG A 288 11.13 -3.17 -3.31
N LYS A 289 12.12 -3.97 -3.73
CA LYS A 289 11.91 -4.98 -4.77
C LYS A 289 10.86 -6.02 -4.40
N ALA A 290 10.78 -6.42 -3.14
CA ALA A 290 9.78 -7.38 -2.69
C ALA A 290 8.36 -6.78 -2.71
N ALA A 291 8.19 -5.52 -2.32
CA ALA A 291 6.93 -4.82 -2.38
C ALA A 291 6.49 -4.55 -3.83
N ALA A 292 7.41 -4.10 -4.67
CA ALA A 292 7.17 -3.91 -6.09
C ALA A 292 6.73 -5.23 -6.76
N ASN A 293 7.44 -6.33 -6.50
CA ASN A 293 7.09 -7.65 -7.04
C ASN A 293 5.72 -8.14 -6.57
N LEU A 294 5.33 -7.84 -5.34
CA LEU A 294 3.98 -8.15 -4.86
C LEU A 294 2.92 -7.44 -5.70
N PHE A 295 3.11 -6.16 -6.00
CA PHE A 295 2.19 -5.34 -6.79
C PHE A 295 2.13 -5.79 -8.26
N HIS A 296 3.27 -5.76 -8.96
CA HIS A 296 3.31 -5.99 -10.41
C HIS A 296 3.27 -7.47 -10.84
N SER A 297 3.46 -8.44 -9.93
CA SER A 297 3.44 -9.86 -10.27
C SER A 297 2.30 -10.62 -9.60
N ARG A 298 2.00 -10.33 -8.31
CA ARG A 298 0.99 -11.10 -7.60
C ARG A 298 -0.40 -10.46 -7.68
N TRP A 299 -0.52 -9.21 -7.29
CA TRP A 299 -1.82 -8.54 -7.21
C TRP A 299 -2.44 -8.33 -8.58
N ILE A 300 -1.64 -8.01 -9.60
CA ILE A 300 -2.16 -7.93 -10.97
C ILE A 300 -2.67 -9.29 -11.47
N GLU A 301 -1.98 -10.39 -11.17
CA GLU A 301 -2.44 -11.72 -11.56
C GLU A 301 -3.71 -12.14 -10.80
N ASP A 302 -3.88 -11.73 -9.55
CA ASP A 302 -5.12 -11.94 -8.79
C ASP A 302 -6.32 -11.21 -9.41
N CYS A 303 -6.12 -10.05 -10.05
CA CYS A 303 -7.14 -9.35 -10.84
C CYS A 303 -7.33 -10.01 -12.22
N ALA A 304 -6.25 -10.31 -12.92
CA ALA A 304 -6.28 -10.84 -14.27
C ALA A 304 -6.82 -12.28 -14.34
N SER A 305 -6.55 -13.10 -13.34
CA SER A 305 -6.97 -14.52 -13.33
C SER A 305 -8.49 -14.72 -13.42
N LYS A 306 -9.27 -13.76 -12.96
CA LYS A 306 -10.74 -13.77 -13.04
C LYS A 306 -11.26 -13.52 -14.47
N ARG A 307 -10.48 -12.82 -15.27
CA ARG A 307 -10.82 -12.41 -16.63
C ARG A 307 -10.08 -13.26 -17.69
N ASP A 308 -9.39 -14.30 -17.27
CA ASP A 308 -8.67 -15.20 -18.14
C ASP A 308 -9.66 -16.02 -18.98
N THR A 309 -9.73 -15.73 -20.28
CA THR A 309 -10.61 -16.41 -21.24
C THR A 309 -9.98 -17.64 -21.87
N ARG A 310 -8.72 -17.96 -21.54
CA ARG A 310 -8.02 -19.15 -22.08
C ARG A 310 -8.67 -20.45 -21.60
N PRO A 311 -8.67 -21.52 -22.41
CA PRO A 311 -9.13 -22.84 -22.00
C PRO A 311 -8.32 -23.33 -20.78
N GLU A 312 -8.94 -24.14 -19.90
CA GLU A 312 -8.29 -24.66 -18.68
C GLU A 312 -7.00 -25.45 -18.99
N GLU A 313 -6.91 -26.06 -20.15
CA GLU A 313 -5.74 -26.82 -20.61
C GLU A 313 -4.49 -25.94 -20.81
N GLU A 314 -4.67 -24.66 -21.12
CA GLU A 314 -3.59 -23.69 -21.33
C GLU A 314 -3.21 -22.94 -20.03
N ARG A 315 -4.03 -23.06 -18.97
CA ARG A 315 -3.79 -22.44 -17.66
C ARG A 315 -2.82 -23.27 -16.82
N THR A 316 -1.58 -23.38 -17.28
CA THR A 316 -0.56 -24.11 -16.50
C THR A 316 -0.07 -23.26 -15.31
N PRO A 317 0.16 -23.88 -14.13
CA PRO A 317 0.70 -23.17 -12.98
C PRO A 317 2.03 -22.49 -13.33
N GLY A 318 2.08 -21.16 -13.21
CA GLY A 318 3.28 -20.33 -13.48
C GLY A 318 3.28 -19.60 -14.83
N THR A 319 2.23 -19.75 -15.68
CA THR A 319 2.03 -18.87 -16.83
C THR A 319 1.29 -17.60 -16.41
N THR A 320 1.81 -16.43 -16.81
CA THR A 320 1.14 -15.14 -16.62
C THR A 320 -0.10 -15.05 -17.50
N VAL A 321 -1.15 -14.40 -17.01
CA VAL A 321 -2.33 -14.08 -17.81
C VAL A 321 -1.96 -13.01 -18.85
N PRO A 322 -2.51 -13.06 -20.07
CA PRO A 322 -2.29 -12.02 -21.07
C PRO A 322 -2.67 -10.63 -20.52
N PRO A 323 -1.94 -9.58 -20.91
CA PRO A 323 -2.22 -8.21 -20.49
C PRO A 323 -3.66 -7.80 -20.81
N ASN A 324 -4.30 -7.18 -19.81
CA ASN A 324 -5.66 -6.65 -19.95
C ASN A 324 -5.75 -5.33 -19.17
N ILE A 325 -6.21 -4.28 -19.84
CA ILE A 325 -6.34 -2.96 -19.23
C ILE A 325 -7.37 -2.93 -18.10
N GLU A 326 -8.48 -3.64 -18.24
CA GLU A 326 -9.51 -3.71 -17.20
C GLU A 326 -9.00 -4.35 -15.90
N SER A 327 -8.09 -5.32 -16.02
CA SER A 327 -7.45 -5.93 -14.83
C SER A 327 -6.51 -4.96 -14.13
N LEU A 328 -5.84 -4.11 -14.90
CA LEU A 328 -4.97 -3.06 -14.36
C LEU A 328 -5.80 -1.94 -13.71
N CYS A 329 -6.90 -1.53 -14.33
CA CYS A 329 -7.84 -0.57 -13.73
C CYS A 329 -8.44 -1.15 -12.43
N GLU A 330 -8.88 -2.41 -12.41
CA GLU A 330 -9.36 -3.06 -11.18
C GLU A 330 -8.30 -3.06 -10.08
N LEU A 331 -7.04 -3.30 -10.40
CA LEU A 331 -5.96 -3.23 -9.41
C LEU A 331 -5.83 -1.81 -8.82
N LEU A 332 -5.90 -0.78 -9.66
CA LEU A 332 -5.78 0.62 -9.23
C LEU A 332 -6.97 1.07 -8.39
N GLU A 333 -8.19 0.70 -8.76
CA GLU A 333 -9.38 0.93 -7.93
C GLU A 333 -9.25 0.27 -6.56
N ARG A 334 -8.71 -0.95 -6.52
CA ARG A 334 -8.50 -1.72 -5.29
C ARG A 334 -7.41 -1.15 -4.37
N VAL A 335 -6.63 -0.19 -4.81
CA VAL A 335 -5.66 0.57 -3.99
C VAL A 335 -6.08 2.02 -3.77
N ASP A 336 -7.35 2.34 -4.08
CA ASP A 336 -7.93 3.68 -3.91
C ASP A 336 -7.12 4.75 -4.65
N ILE A 337 -7.16 4.68 -5.98
CA ILE A 337 -6.31 5.52 -6.84
C ILE A 337 -6.59 7.00 -6.69
N VAL A 338 -7.81 7.41 -6.36
CA VAL A 338 -8.17 8.83 -6.20
C VAL A 338 -7.38 9.43 -5.04
N ASN A 339 -7.28 8.72 -3.91
CA ASN A 339 -6.50 9.17 -2.75
C ASN A 339 -5.01 8.83 -2.83
N SER A 340 -4.61 7.74 -3.49
CA SER A 340 -3.21 7.30 -3.59
C SER A 340 -2.48 7.81 -4.83
N GLY A 341 -3.18 8.37 -5.79
CA GLY A 341 -2.67 8.90 -7.07
C GLY A 341 -2.27 10.37 -7.05
N ASP A 342 -2.27 11.03 -5.91
CA ASP A 342 -1.68 12.36 -5.74
C ASP A 342 -0.17 12.35 -5.97
N ASP A 343 0.42 13.51 -6.27
CA ASP A 343 1.83 13.64 -6.66
C ASP A 343 2.83 12.98 -5.70
N ASP A 344 2.54 13.02 -4.38
CA ASP A 344 3.32 12.32 -3.35
C ASP A 344 2.78 10.91 -3.01
N GLY A 345 1.77 10.45 -3.74
CA GLY A 345 1.08 9.19 -3.53
C GLY A 345 1.95 7.97 -3.81
N MET A 346 1.54 6.83 -3.27
CA MET A 346 2.28 5.58 -3.48
C MET A 346 2.05 5.00 -4.88
N ALA A 347 0.94 5.36 -5.55
CA ALA A 347 0.55 4.78 -6.84
C ALA A 347 1.55 5.12 -7.95
N HIS A 348 2.13 6.32 -7.95
CA HIS A 348 3.18 6.69 -8.92
C HIS A 348 4.40 5.80 -8.82
N GLU A 349 4.92 5.57 -7.61
CA GLU A 349 6.06 4.67 -7.38
C GLU A 349 5.72 3.22 -7.75
N ALA A 350 4.51 2.75 -7.41
CA ALA A 350 4.05 1.42 -7.75
C ALA A 350 3.95 1.22 -9.27
N MET A 351 3.38 2.19 -9.99
CA MET A 351 3.25 2.12 -11.45
C MET A 351 4.57 2.31 -12.18
N LYS A 352 5.51 3.09 -11.65
CA LYS A 352 6.86 3.17 -12.20
C LYS A 352 7.55 1.81 -12.18
N GLU A 353 7.48 1.11 -11.05
CA GLU A 353 8.00 -0.26 -10.93
C GLU A 353 7.20 -1.25 -11.79
N PHE A 354 5.88 -1.06 -11.93
CA PHE A 354 5.03 -1.87 -12.81
C PHE A 354 5.49 -1.77 -14.27
N TRP A 355 5.60 -0.56 -14.82
CA TRP A 355 6.00 -0.34 -16.20
C TRP A 355 7.43 -0.79 -16.48
N ALA A 356 8.34 -0.73 -15.50
CA ALA A 356 9.70 -1.23 -15.63
C ALA A 356 9.77 -2.74 -15.74
N ASN A 357 8.89 -3.48 -15.04
CA ASN A 357 8.95 -4.93 -14.93
C ASN A 357 7.94 -5.67 -15.81
N ARG A 358 6.83 -5.04 -16.22
CA ARG A 358 5.77 -5.63 -17.07
C ARG A 358 5.84 -5.08 -18.49
N VAL A 359 6.85 -5.56 -19.22
CA VAL A 359 7.07 -5.21 -20.64
C VAL A 359 5.88 -5.63 -21.50
N ASP A 360 5.27 -6.78 -21.19
CA ASP A 360 4.07 -7.30 -21.83
C ASP A 360 2.91 -6.29 -21.83
N TYR A 361 2.56 -5.74 -20.65
CA TYR A 361 1.55 -4.70 -20.55
C TYR A 361 1.90 -3.44 -21.32
N ARG A 362 3.18 -3.02 -21.25
CA ARG A 362 3.64 -1.81 -21.93
C ARG A 362 3.57 -1.94 -23.46
N GLU A 363 3.83 -3.13 -24.02
CA GLU A 363 3.80 -3.38 -25.46
C GLU A 363 2.38 -3.60 -25.99
N ASP A 364 1.58 -4.40 -25.29
CA ASP A 364 0.27 -4.85 -25.79
C ASP A 364 -0.87 -3.86 -25.58
N LEU A 365 -0.78 -2.96 -24.55
CA LEU A 365 -1.84 -1.98 -24.31
C LEU A 365 -1.92 -0.96 -25.42
N THR A 366 -3.14 -0.75 -25.94
CA THR A 366 -3.50 0.29 -26.92
C THR A 366 -4.70 1.08 -26.41
N PHE A 367 -4.76 2.34 -26.76
CA PHE A 367 -5.82 3.27 -26.34
C PHE A 367 -6.60 3.72 -27.57
N ASP A 368 -7.82 3.24 -27.73
CA ASP A 368 -8.73 3.63 -28.81
C ASP A 368 -9.54 4.90 -28.46
N ASP A 369 -10.33 5.40 -29.42
CA ASP A 369 -11.13 6.62 -29.22
C ASP A 369 -12.24 6.41 -28.16
N ASP A 370 -12.77 5.20 -28.02
CA ASP A 370 -13.78 4.88 -27.01
C ASP A 370 -13.15 4.93 -25.61
N PHE A 371 -11.94 4.38 -25.44
CA PHE A 371 -11.18 4.50 -24.20
C PHE A 371 -10.96 5.96 -23.76
N TRP A 372 -10.55 6.84 -24.69
CA TRP A 372 -10.34 8.26 -24.37
C TRP A 372 -11.62 9.01 -24.01
N ARG A 373 -12.76 8.60 -24.61
CA ARG A 373 -14.07 9.19 -24.29
C ARG A 373 -14.54 8.81 -22.90
N ASP A 374 -14.40 7.54 -22.55
CA ASP A 374 -14.96 6.95 -21.34
C ASP A 374 -13.92 6.80 -20.21
N LEU A 375 -12.95 7.73 -20.12
CA LEU A 375 -11.93 7.74 -19.08
C LEU A 375 -12.54 7.84 -17.68
N GLU A 376 -12.22 6.86 -16.86
CA GLU A 376 -12.46 6.78 -15.41
C GLU A 376 -11.17 7.11 -14.63
N PRO A 377 -11.21 7.31 -13.30
CA PRO A 377 -10.02 7.64 -12.52
C PRO A 377 -8.87 6.66 -12.71
N ALA A 378 -9.13 5.35 -12.68
CA ALA A 378 -8.12 4.33 -12.86
C ALA A 378 -7.48 4.37 -14.24
N SER A 379 -8.29 4.47 -15.31
CA SER A 379 -7.80 4.53 -16.68
C SER A 379 -7.02 5.83 -16.97
N ALA A 380 -7.46 6.97 -16.43
CA ALA A 380 -6.74 8.23 -16.53
C ALA A 380 -5.36 8.17 -15.87
N PHE A 381 -5.27 7.49 -14.72
CA PHE A 381 -4.00 7.29 -14.04
C PHE A 381 -3.07 6.31 -14.77
N VAL A 382 -3.62 5.25 -15.41
CA VAL A 382 -2.84 4.35 -16.30
C VAL A 382 -2.18 5.16 -17.40
N VAL A 383 -2.95 6.03 -18.08
CA VAL A 383 -2.46 6.92 -19.14
C VAL A 383 -1.33 7.81 -18.64
N ARG A 384 -1.53 8.54 -17.54
CA ARG A 384 -0.52 9.42 -16.97
C ARG A 384 0.73 8.64 -16.57
N SER A 385 0.59 7.57 -15.81
CA SER A 385 1.73 6.82 -15.31
C SER A 385 2.57 6.17 -16.42
N LEU A 386 1.91 5.72 -17.50
CA LEU A 386 2.61 5.22 -18.69
C LEU A 386 3.33 6.36 -19.42
N HIS A 387 2.65 7.50 -19.63
CA HIS A 387 3.23 8.66 -20.26
C HIS A 387 4.48 9.14 -19.52
N ASP A 388 4.39 9.33 -18.20
CA ASP A 388 5.51 9.76 -17.36
C ASP A 388 6.68 8.76 -17.43
N TYR A 389 6.39 7.44 -17.39
CA TYR A 389 7.41 6.42 -17.54
C TYR A 389 8.13 6.45 -18.89
N LEU A 390 7.37 6.63 -20.00
CA LEU A 390 7.92 6.70 -21.35
C LEU A 390 8.75 7.98 -21.55
N GLN A 391 8.34 9.10 -20.93
CA GLN A 391 9.11 10.36 -20.98
C GLN A 391 10.42 10.28 -20.19
N ASP A 392 10.38 9.67 -19.00
CA ASP A 392 11.53 9.60 -18.07
C ASP A 392 12.57 8.54 -18.48
N THR A 393 12.25 7.68 -19.46
CA THR A 393 13.16 6.59 -19.83
C THR A 393 14.33 7.08 -20.69
N ASP A 394 15.53 6.57 -20.40
CA ASP A 394 16.73 6.81 -21.21
C ASP A 394 16.75 5.98 -22.51
N ASN A 395 15.87 4.99 -22.64
CA ASN A 395 15.80 4.12 -23.82
C ASN A 395 14.99 4.75 -24.92
N GLU A 396 15.64 5.12 -26.01
CA GLU A 396 15.05 5.78 -27.17
C GLU A 396 13.91 4.95 -27.81
N GLN A 397 14.10 3.62 -27.93
CA GLN A 397 13.07 2.73 -28.49
C GLN A 397 11.79 2.67 -27.63
N VAL A 398 11.93 2.80 -26.30
CA VAL A 398 10.80 2.82 -25.40
C VAL A 398 10.12 4.18 -25.44
N ARG A 399 10.88 5.27 -25.61
CA ARG A 399 10.34 6.63 -25.79
C ARG A 399 9.56 6.77 -27.09
N ASP A 400 10.00 6.12 -28.18
CA ASP A 400 9.29 6.16 -29.47
C ASP A 400 7.85 5.61 -29.37
N MET A 401 7.56 4.76 -28.37
CA MET A 401 6.19 4.27 -28.09
C MET A 401 5.21 5.40 -27.72
N LEU A 402 5.69 6.58 -27.30
CA LEU A 402 4.81 7.75 -27.05
C LEU A 402 4.03 8.15 -28.28
N GLU A 403 4.70 8.24 -29.43
CA GLU A 403 4.07 8.65 -30.69
C GLU A 403 3.06 7.61 -31.19
N ASP A 404 3.32 6.32 -30.91
CA ASP A 404 2.46 5.22 -31.34
C ASP A 404 1.21 5.05 -30.46
N LYS A 405 1.32 5.32 -29.14
CA LYS A 405 0.27 5.00 -28.17
C LYS A 405 -0.59 6.20 -27.77
N PHE A 406 -0.06 7.42 -27.87
CA PHE A 406 -0.76 8.62 -27.43
C PHE A 406 -1.30 9.43 -28.60
N PRO A 407 -2.49 10.04 -28.46
CA PRO A 407 -3.06 10.87 -29.50
C PRO A 407 -2.25 12.15 -29.69
N THR A 408 -2.32 12.73 -30.88
CA THR A 408 -1.71 14.03 -31.14
C THR A 408 -2.33 15.11 -30.23
N VAL A 409 -1.57 16.19 -29.95
CA VAL A 409 -2.01 17.33 -29.12
C VAL A 409 -3.40 17.83 -29.53
N LYS A 410 -3.69 17.85 -30.82
CA LYS A 410 -4.98 18.27 -31.36
C LYS A 410 -6.14 17.38 -30.90
N HIS A 411 -5.97 16.06 -30.93
CA HIS A 411 -6.99 15.12 -30.49
C HIS A 411 -7.10 15.11 -28.97
N LEU A 412 -5.98 15.12 -28.25
CA LEU A 412 -5.98 15.19 -26.79
C LEU A 412 -6.69 16.46 -26.27
N ALA A 413 -6.56 17.58 -26.98
CA ALA A 413 -7.24 18.83 -26.65
C ALA A 413 -8.78 18.67 -26.61
N PHE A 414 -9.35 17.87 -27.52
CA PHE A 414 -10.80 17.57 -27.50
C PHE A 414 -11.19 16.85 -26.21
N HIS A 415 -10.50 15.75 -25.88
CA HIS A 415 -10.80 14.98 -24.68
C HIS A 415 -10.58 15.80 -23.41
N MET A 416 -9.53 16.64 -23.40
CA MET A 416 -9.27 17.56 -22.29
C MET A 416 -10.41 18.54 -22.06
N ARG A 417 -10.96 19.15 -23.11
CA ARG A 417 -12.12 20.06 -23.00
C ARG A 417 -13.32 19.36 -22.37
N ASP A 418 -13.64 18.15 -22.85
CA ASP A 418 -14.78 17.39 -22.34
C ASP A 418 -14.62 17.03 -20.88
N LYS A 419 -13.42 16.61 -20.45
CA LYS A 419 -13.16 16.23 -19.04
C LYS A 419 -13.13 17.45 -18.11
N ILE A 420 -12.59 18.58 -18.55
CA ILE A 420 -12.67 19.86 -17.79
C ILE A 420 -14.13 20.28 -17.62
N ASN A 421 -14.92 20.24 -18.70
CA ASN A 421 -16.35 20.60 -18.62
C ASN A 421 -17.13 19.66 -17.70
N ALA A 422 -16.83 18.36 -17.71
CA ALA A 422 -17.43 17.40 -16.81
C ALA A 422 -17.07 17.70 -15.33
N ALA A 423 -15.82 18.04 -15.05
CA ALA A 423 -15.36 18.41 -13.72
C ALA A 423 -16.06 19.69 -13.20
N ILE A 424 -16.18 20.72 -14.06
CA ILE A 424 -16.90 21.97 -13.73
C ILE A 424 -18.37 21.66 -13.43
N GLN A 425 -19.07 20.92 -14.31
CA GLN A 425 -20.48 20.58 -14.13
C GLN A 425 -20.75 19.72 -12.88
N ALA A 426 -19.84 18.80 -12.55
CA ALA A 426 -19.94 17.99 -11.34
C ALA A 426 -19.76 18.84 -10.07
N THR A 427 -18.79 19.77 -10.09
CA THR A 427 -18.59 20.72 -8.98
C THR A 427 -19.76 21.68 -8.81
N GLU A 428 -20.35 22.18 -9.89
CA GLU A 428 -21.54 23.03 -9.87
C GLU A 428 -22.76 22.27 -9.32
N LYS A 429 -22.98 21.02 -9.73
CA LYS A 429 -24.07 20.19 -9.20
C LYS A 429 -23.89 19.95 -7.71
N MET A 430 -22.71 19.61 -7.25
CA MET A 430 -22.41 19.42 -5.84
C MET A 430 -22.70 20.69 -5.03
N ALA A 431 -22.38 21.88 -5.57
CA ALA A 431 -22.59 23.15 -4.89
C ALA A 431 -24.09 23.55 -4.73
N VAL A 432 -24.99 22.93 -5.48
CA VAL A 432 -26.46 23.22 -5.45
C VAL A 432 -27.19 22.29 -4.48
N ILE A 433 -26.60 21.13 -4.11
CA ILE A 433 -27.21 20.15 -3.22
C ILE A 433 -26.98 20.60 -1.76
N ASP A 434 -28.04 20.53 -0.93
CA ASP A 434 -27.97 20.86 0.50
C ASP A 434 -27.10 19.84 1.23
N ASP A 435 -26.30 20.29 2.21
CA ASP A 435 -25.40 19.42 3.00
C ASP A 435 -26.11 18.30 3.79
N ASP A 436 -27.43 18.45 4.04
CA ASP A 436 -28.28 17.45 4.72
C ASP A 436 -28.93 16.45 3.75
N ASP A 437 -28.73 16.58 2.43
CA ASP A 437 -29.30 15.68 1.43
C ASP A 437 -28.51 14.37 1.34
N PRO A 438 -29.16 13.20 1.35
CA PRO A 438 -28.46 11.91 1.19
C PRO A 438 -27.69 11.75 -0.15
N GLU A 439 -28.02 12.57 -1.17
CA GLU A 439 -27.33 12.56 -2.47
C GLU A 439 -26.01 13.36 -2.46
N VAL A 440 -25.71 14.11 -1.39
CA VAL A 440 -24.50 14.95 -1.29
C VAL A 440 -23.20 14.14 -1.36
N ASP A 441 -23.17 12.97 -0.71
CA ASP A 441 -21.95 12.14 -0.70
C ASP A 441 -21.66 11.53 -2.08
N GLU A 442 -22.71 11.11 -2.81
CA GLU A 442 -22.58 10.61 -4.19
C GLU A 442 -22.15 11.73 -5.15
N ALA A 443 -22.74 12.92 -5.02
CA ALA A 443 -22.34 14.06 -5.84
C ALA A 443 -20.89 14.51 -5.58
N ARG A 444 -20.42 14.41 -4.33
CA ARG A 444 -19.05 14.69 -3.95
C ARG A 444 -18.08 13.69 -4.57
N GLU A 445 -18.39 12.39 -4.49
CA GLU A 445 -17.57 11.33 -5.10
C GLU A 445 -17.46 11.53 -6.62
N ILE A 446 -18.57 11.82 -7.30
CA ILE A 446 -18.56 12.11 -8.74
C ILE A 446 -17.71 13.34 -9.06
N ALA A 447 -17.78 14.40 -8.25
CA ALA A 447 -16.99 15.60 -8.45
C ALA A 447 -15.48 15.34 -8.23
N GLU A 448 -15.14 14.57 -7.20
CA GLU A 448 -13.75 14.15 -6.92
C GLU A 448 -13.19 13.31 -8.06
N ASP A 449 -13.96 12.36 -8.59
CA ASP A 449 -13.57 11.51 -9.71
C ASP A 449 -13.34 12.32 -11.01
N CYS A 450 -14.28 13.21 -11.36
CA CYS A 450 -14.15 14.08 -12.53
C CYS A 450 -12.94 15.02 -12.41
N ASN A 451 -12.73 15.62 -11.25
CA ASN A 451 -11.59 16.47 -10.96
C ASN A 451 -10.28 15.68 -11.04
N PHE A 452 -10.26 14.45 -10.53
CA PHE A 452 -9.09 13.56 -10.60
C PHE A 452 -8.74 13.25 -12.06
N VAL A 453 -9.72 12.84 -12.89
CA VAL A 453 -9.50 12.54 -14.31
C VAL A 453 -8.93 13.76 -15.06
N ALA A 454 -9.53 14.93 -14.88
CA ALA A 454 -9.05 16.16 -15.51
C ALA A 454 -7.62 16.51 -15.07
N ARG A 455 -7.30 16.33 -13.78
CA ARG A 455 -5.98 16.53 -13.19
C ARG A 455 -4.93 15.62 -13.82
N GLN A 456 -5.22 14.30 -13.95
CA GLN A 456 -4.28 13.36 -14.57
C GLN A 456 -3.96 13.74 -16.02
N LEU A 457 -4.96 14.12 -16.79
CA LEU A 457 -4.75 14.57 -18.19
C LEU A 457 -3.99 15.89 -18.27
N MET A 458 -4.24 16.85 -17.37
CA MET A 458 -3.47 18.10 -17.32
C MET A 458 -2.00 17.85 -17.04
N HIS A 459 -1.67 16.88 -16.16
CA HIS A 459 -0.27 16.49 -15.95
C HIS A 459 0.39 15.95 -17.22
N VAL A 460 -0.31 15.17 -18.03
CA VAL A 460 0.18 14.75 -19.34
C VAL A 460 0.44 15.98 -20.23
N CYS A 461 -0.46 16.98 -20.21
CA CYS A 461 -0.31 18.20 -21.00
C CYS A 461 0.92 19.05 -20.64
N LEU A 462 1.46 18.93 -19.42
CA LEU A 462 2.67 19.67 -19.02
C LEU A 462 3.93 19.25 -19.77
N SER A 463 3.96 18.03 -20.30
CA SER A 463 5.14 17.47 -20.97
C SER A 463 4.97 17.22 -22.47
N LEU A 464 3.84 17.67 -23.06
CA LEU A 464 3.60 17.55 -24.50
C LEU A 464 4.45 18.50 -25.33
N ASP A 465 4.74 18.09 -26.56
CA ASP A 465 5.35 18.99 -27.59
C ASP A 465 4.30 19.86 -28.28
N TYR A 466 4.35 21.16 -28.05
CA TYR A 466 3.49 22.16 -28.61
C TYR A 466 4.04 22.82 -29.89
N SER A 467 4.86 22.11 -30.67
CA SER A 467 5.37 22.60 -31.96
C SER A 467 4.26 22.68 -33.01
N ASP A 468 3.23 21.84 -32.95
CA ASP A 468 2.06 21.96 -33.83
C ASP A 468 1.21 23.19 -33.47
N GLU A 469 1.11 24.10 -34.42
CA GLU A 469 0.38 25.36 -34.27
C GLU A 469 -1.11 25.15 -33.99
N MET A 470 -1.75 24.17 -34.63
CA MET A 470 -3.18 23.92 -34.43
C MET A 470 -3.47 23.33 -33.06
N GLY A 471 -2.70 22.33 -32.65
CA GLY A 471 -2.79 21.73 -31.31
C GLY A 471 -2.51 22.77 -30.22
N ARG A 472 -1.49 23.59 -30.42
CA ARG A 472 -1.12 24.69 -29.51
C ARG A 472 -2.24 25.71 -29.33
N ARG A 473 -2.87 26.17 -30.42
CA ARG A 473 -3.99 27.14 -30.38
C ARG A 473 -5.22 26.54 -29.69
N ASN A 474 -5.54 25.28 -29.96
CA ASN A 474 -6.66 24.62 -29.31
C ASN A 474 -6.43 24.54 -27.81
N MET A 475 -5.25 24.08 -27.37
CA MET A 475 -4.93 23.97 -25.95
C MET A 475 -4.93 25.34 -25.25
N TYR A 476 -4.37 26.38 -25.93
CA TYR A 476 -4.42 27.74 -25.42
C TYR A 476 -5.87 28.23 -25.17
N GLY A 477 -6.77 28.00 -26.14
CA GLY A 477 -8.18 28.38 -25.99
C GLY A 477 -8.85 27.64 -24.81
N ILE A 478 -8.62 26.34 -24.70
CA ILE A 478 -9.21 25.52 -23.64
C ILE A 478 -8.71 25.95 -22.24
N MET A 479 -7.41 26.19 -22.09
CA MET A 479 -6.86 26.61 -20.79
C MET A 479 -7.35 28.00 -20.40
N ARG A 480 -7.45 28.94 -21.36
CA ARG A 480 -8.01 30.27 -21.12
C ARG A 480 -9.48 30.19 -20.66
N GLU A 481 -10.31 29.43 -21.40
CA GLU A 481 -11.72 29.22 -21.06
C GLU A 481 -11.88 28.56 -19.67
N ALA A 482 -11.04 27.57 -19.35
CA ALA A 482 -11.06 26.87 -18.07
C ALA A 482 -10.72 27.79 -16.89
N ILE A 483 -9.65 28.60 -17.02
CA ILE A 483 -9.23 29.51 -15.94
C ILE A 483 -10.31 30.56 -15.63
N ALA A 484 -11.08 30.97 -16.65
CA ALA A 484 -12.17 31.92 -16.51
C ALA A 484 -13.41 31.35 -15.75
N GLN A 485 -13.47 30.04 -15.52
CA GLN A 485 -14.61 29.42 -14.83
C GLN A 485 -14.44 29.48 -13.30
N PRO A 486 -15.38 30.09 -12.55
CA PRO A 486 -15.31 30.17 -11.10
C PRO A 486 -15.37 28.81 -10.41
N ALA A 487 -16.15 27.86 -10.95
CA ALA A 487 -16.35 26.53 -10.41
C ALA A 487 -15.19 25.55 -10.66
N LEU A 488 -14.17 25.93 -11.45
CA LEU A 488 -12.99 25.11 -11.64
C LEU A 488 -12.20 24.97 -10.32
N ASP A 489 -11.88 23.74 -9.94
CA ASP A 489 -11.11 23.43 -8.73
C ASP A 489 -9.77 24.18 -8.66
N GLU A 490 -9.24 24.41 -7.46
CA GLU A 490 -8.00 25.15 -7.25
C GLU A 490 -6.78 24.45 -7.86
N ASP A 491 -6.68 23.12 -7.70
CA ASP A 491 -5.57 22.34 -8.25
C ASP A 491 -5.62 22.31 -9.80
N LEU A 492 -6.82 22.15 -10.38
CA LEU A 492 -7.02 22.26 -11.82
C LEU A 492 -6.70 23.66 -12.35
N THR A 493 -7.06 24.70 -11.62
CA THR A 493 -6.73 26.08 -11.96
C THR A 493 -5.22 26.31 -12.01
N LYS A 494 -4.49 25.78 -11.02
CA LYS A 494 -3.04 25.83 -10.97
C LYS A 494 -2.42 25.15 -12.20
N LEU A 495 -2.83 23.91 -12.47
CA LEU A 495 -2.35 23.14 -13.63
C LEU A 495 -2.71 23.81 -14.96
N ALA A 496 -3.92 24.35 -15.10
CA ALA A 496 -4.32 25.09 -16.31
C ALA A 496 -3.41 26.30 -16.56
N ILE A 497 -3.02 27.03 -15.52
CA ILE A 497 -2.08 28.16 -15.60
C ILE A 497 -0.68 27.67 -15.99
N GLU A 498 -0.21 26.57 -15.44
CA GLU A 498 1.08 25.96 -15.78
C GLU A 498 1.12 25.50 -17.25
N VAL A 499 0.08 24.80 -17.71
CA VAL A 499 -0.07 24.41 -19.14
C VAL A 499 -0.13 25.64 -20.03
N LEU A 500 -0.94 26.64 -19.70
CA LEU A 500 -1.03 27.89 -20.46
C LEU A 500 0.33 28.59 -20.59
N ARG A 501 1.12 28.58 -19.50
CA ARG A 501 2.48 29.17 -19.50
C ARG A 501 3.41 28.45 -20.48
N ILE A 502 3.33 27.12 -20.54
CA ILE A 502 4.12 26.30 -21.50
C ILE A 502 3.68 26.58 -22.94
N VAL A 503 2.37 26.59 -23.17
CA VAL A 503 1.77 26.85 -24.49
C VAL A 503 2.14 28.24 -25.03
N CYS A 504 2.21 29.27 -24.17
CA CYS A 504 2.66 30.64 -24.56
C CYS A 504 4.16 30.69 -24.89
N GLY A 505 4.95 29.72 -24.37
CA GLY A 505 6.39 29.62 -24.61
C GLY A 505 7.21 30.73 -23.90
N ASN A 506 8.53 30.60 -23.98
CA ASN A 506 9.46 31.45 -23.22
C ASN A 506 9.45 32.95 -23.61
N ARG A 507 9.02 33.26 -24.81
CA ARG A 507 8.93 34.69 -25.31
C ARG A 507 7.56 35.30 -25.10
N GLY A 508 6.55 34.49 -24.74
CA GLY A 508 5.15 34.93 -24.61
C GLY A 508 4.75 35.25 -23.16
N GLU A 509 5.67 35.64 -22.30
CA GLU A 509 5.37 35.90 -20.87
C GLU A 509 4.43 37.11 -20.70
N HIS A 510 4.59 38.14 -21.53
CA HIS A 510 3.69 39.29 -21.54
C HIS A 510 2.27 38.90 -22.01
N ASP A 511 2.17 38.11 -23.08
CA ASP A 511 0.89 37.65 -23.63
C ASP A 511 0.21 36.71 -22.60
N PHE A 512 0.97 35.87 -21.93
CA PHE A 512 0.48 35.02 -20.82
C PHE A 512 -0.13 35.88 -19.71
N CYS A 513 0.58 36.92 -19.25
CA CYS A 513 0.08 37.81 -18.19
C CYS A 513 -1.18 38.57 -18.64
N ALA A 514 -1.27 38.97 -19.93
CA ALA A 514 -2.43 39.64 -20.48
C ALA A 514 -3.66 38.73 -20.49
N VAL A 515 -3.51 37.46 -20.92
CA VAL A 515 -4.60 36.48 -20.98
C VAL A 515 -5.10 36.11 -19.58
N VAL A 516 -4.20 35.94 -18.63
CA VAL A 516 -4.59 35.69 -17.26
C VAL A 516 -5.33 36.89 -16.66
N MET A 517 -4.91 38.12 -16.99
CA MET A 517 -5.63 39.33 -16.54
C MET A 517 -7.06 39.39 -17.14
N GLU A 518 -7.22 39.00 -18.39
CA GLU A 518 -8.54 38.90 -19.05
C GLU A 518 -9.40 37.85 -18.37
N ALA A 519 -8.87 36.62 -18.10
CA ALA A 519 -9.58 35.57 -17.37
C ALA A 519 -10.00 36.00 -15.95
N ILE A 520 -9.17 36.77 -15.23
CA ILE A 520 -9.55 37.34 -13.93
C ILE A 520 -10.71 38.32 -14.05
N GLN A 521 -10.77 39.11 -15.15
CA GLN A 521 -11.90 39.99 -15.40
C GLN A 521 -13.17 39.20 -15.71
N ASP A 522 -13.08 38.18 -16.56
CA ASP A 522 -14.19 37.26 -16.85
C ASP A 522 -14.75 36.64 -15.58
N VAL A 523 -13.90 36.11 -14.67
CA VAL A 523 -14.31 35.56 -13.36
C VAL A 523 -15.02 36.60 -12.49
N ARG A 524 -14.64 37.86 -12.53
CA ARG A 524 -15.31 38.93 -11.76
C ARG A 524 -16.64 39.35 -12.39
N ASP A 525 -16.73 39.34 -13.73
CA ASP A 525 -17.93 39.78 -14.43
C ASP A 525 -19.07 38.76 -14.31
N THR A 526 -18.78 37.43 -14.06
CA THR A 526 -19.81 36.41 -13.79
C THR A 526 -20.69 36.78 -12.59
N VAL A 527 -20.14 37.39 -11.55
CA VAL A 527 -20.90 37.86 -10.37
C VAL A 527 -21.83 39.03 -10.73
N LEU A 528 -21.42 39.89 -11.68
CA LEU A 528 -22.19 41.07 -12.10
C LEU A 528 -23.32 40.69 -13.05
N GLU A 529 -23.16 39.66 -13.86
CA GLU A 529 -24.17 39.18 -14.83
C GLU A 529 -25.30 38.42 -14.14
N GLU A 530 -25.02 37.61 -13.09
CA GLU A 530 -26.03 36.97 -12.28
C GLU A 530 -26.95 38.00 -11.58
N GLU A 531 -26.42 39.14 -11.16
CA GLU A 531 -27.21 40.26 -10.62
C GLU A 531 -28.19 40.87 -11.64
N SER A 532 -27.88 40.82 -12.92
CA SER A 532 -28.73 41.35 -13.99
C SER A 532 -29.84 40.38 -14.41
N THR A 533 -29.63 39.07 -14.26
CA THR A 533 -30.59 38.02 -14.62
C THR A 533 -31.61 37.77 -13.52
N GLU A 534 -31.25 37.85 -12.24
CA GLU A 534 -32.22 37.74 -11.13
C GLU A 534 -33.20 38.94 -11.07
N GLY A 535 -32.88 40.06 -11.74
CA GLY A 535 -33.76 41.22 -11.86
C GLY A 535 -34.74 41.17 -13.04
N ALA A 536 -34.67 40.18 -13.94
CA ALA A 536 -35.41 40.10 -15.19
C ALA A 536 -36.37 38.90 -15.25
N GLY A 537 -37.07 38.58 -14.16
CA GLY A 537 -38.19 37.65 -14.16
C GLY A 537 -39.38 38.28 -14.88
N ASP A 538 -39.83 37.60 -15.95
CA ASP A 538 -41.07 37.78 -16.71
C ASP A 538 -41.33 39.13 -17.45
N VAL A 539 -40.85 39.22 -18.68
CA VAL A 539 -41.57 39.93 -19.74
C VAL A 539 -41.58 39.08 -21.00
N GLU A 540 -42.77 38.51 -21.27
CA GLU A 540 -43.08 37.84 -22.53
C GLU A 540 -42.78 38.75 -23.75
N SER A 541 -42.08 38.18 -24.72
CA SER A 541 -41.84 38.72 -26.05
C SER A 541 -43.13 38.76 -26.84
N PHE A 542 -43.55 39.97 -27.26
CA PHE A 542 -44.36 40.15 -28.48
C PHE A 542 -43.66 41.10 -29.43
N HIS A 543 -43.30 40.57 -30.60
CA HIS A 543 -42.98 41.31 -31.82
C HIS A 543 -44.20 42.14 -32.22
N ASP A 544 -44.04 43.41 -32.51
CA ASP A 544 -44.48 43.92 -33.83
C ASP A 544 -43.78 45.24 -34.20
N ALA A 545 -43.60 45.40 -35.50
CA ALA A 545 -42.86 46.47 -36.14
C ALA A 545 -43.77 47.69 -36.37
N GLN A 546 -43.14 48.83 -36.47
CA GLN A 546 -43.30 49.96 -37.38
C GLN A 546 -43.48 51.36 -36.78
N VAL A 547 -42.54 52.25 -37.24
CA VAL A 547 -42.64 53.56 -37.84
C VAL A 547 -42.96 54.82 -36.99
N GLU A 548 -41.94 55.68 -36.98
CA GLU A 548 -41.88 57.16 -37.11
C GLU A 548 -42.43 58.14 -36.06
N GLN A 549 -41.49 58.99 -35.72
CA GLN A 549 -41.59 60.51 -35.62
C GLN A 549 -42.03 61.16 -34.29
N SER A 550 -41.15 62.05 -33.90
CA SER A 550 -41.30 63.31 -33.18
C SER A 550 -41.25 63.32 -31.65
N SER A 551 -40.19 64.03 -31.19
CA SER A 551 -40.03 64.56 -29.83
C SER A 551 -41.07 65.57 -29.43
N PRO A 552 -41.37 65.75 -28.11
CA PRO A 552 -40.64 66.64 -27.21
C PRO A 552 -40.72 66.21 -25.70
N PRO A 553 -40.36 67.03 -24.70
CA PRO A 553 -39.19 66.91 -23.83
C PRO A 553 -39.50 66.38 -22.39
N PRO A 554 -38.55 66.38 -21.46
CA PRO A 554 -38.39 65.30 -20.46
C PRO A 554 -39.27 65.47 -19.23
N ALA A 555 -40.03 64.46 -18.90
CA ALA A 555 -40.61 64.33 -17.58
C ALA A 555 -39.80 63.34 -16.73
N SER A 556 -39.47 63.78 -15.56
CA SER A 556 -38.72 63.10 -14.52
C SER A 556 -39.03 61.61 -14.41
N ARG A 557 -38.06 60.75 -14.74
CA ARG A 557 -38.07 59.31 -14.38
C ARG A 557 -37.95 59.19 -12.86
N LYS A 558 -39.05 58.84 -12.23
CA LYS A 558 -39.06 58.29 -10.85
C LYS A 558 -38.20 57.03 -10.85
N ALA A 559 -37.16 57.06 -10.09
CA ALA A 559 -36.37 55.86 -9.76
C ALA A 559 -37.32 54.77 -9.27
N LYS A 560 -37.30 53.58 -9.91
CA LYS A 560 -37.97 52.39 -9.42
C LYS A 560 -37.36 52.07 -8.04
N PRO A 561 -38.18 51.67 -7.04
CA PRO A 561 -37.67 51.28 -5.74
C PRO A 561 -36.75 50.09 -5.94
N VAL A 562 -35.50 50.22 -5.52
CA VAL A 562 -34.56 49.11 -5.37
C VAL A 562 -35.19 48.12 -4.41
N LYS A 563 -35.51 46.90 -4.86
CA LYS A 563 -35.90 45.80 -3.96
C LYS A 563 -34.83 45.69 -2.89
N GLN A 564 -35.18 45.88 -1.64
CA GLN A 564 -34.32 45.56 -0.52
C GLN A 564 -34.22 44.05 -0.50
N LEU A 565 -33.03 43.50 -0.71
CA LEU A 565 -32.69 42.10 -0.54
C LEU A 565 -32.96 41.67 0.90
N SER A 566 -33.36 40.45 1.14
CA SER A 566 -33.45 39.91 2.51
C SER A 566 -32.05 39.84 3.13
N ALA A 567 -31.95 39.80 4.43
CA ALA A 567 -30.65 39.69 5.13
C ALA A 567 -29.89 38.43 4.74
N GLU A 568 -30.62 37.35 4.43
CA GLU A 568 -30.04 36.05 3.96
C GLU A 568 -29.49 36.19 2.53
N GLU A 569 -30.18 36.89 1.62
CA GLU A 569 -29.71 37.15 0.26
C GLU A 569 -28.48 38.07 0.25
N GLU A 570 -28.42 39.07 1.16
CA GLU A 570 -27.23 39.92 1.30
C GLU A 570 -26.01 39.14 1.83
N GLU A 571 -26.24 38.18 2.72
CA GLU A 571 -25.18 37.33 3.26
C GLU A 571 -24.65 36.34 2.21
N ALA A 572 -25.56 35.68 1.47
CA ALA A 572 -25.21 34.80 0.35
C ALA A 572 -24.43 35.53 -0.75
N LYS A 573 -24.82 36.77 -1.08
CA LYS A 573 -24.11 37.63 -2.01
C LYS A 573 -22.68 37.94 -1.52
N ARG A 574 -22.52 38.28 -0.24
CA ARG A 574 -21.22 38.57 0.33
C ARG A 574 -20.31 37.33 0.33
N VAL A 575 -20.85 36.14 0.60
CA VAL A 575 -20.10 34.89 0.54
C VAL A 575 -19.60 34.63 -0.89
N ARG A 576 -20.46 34.79 -1.91
CA ARG A 576 -20.06 34.66 -3.32
C ARG A 576 -18.95 35.65 -3.71
N GLU A 577 -19.09 36.92 -3.35
CA GLU A 577 -18.04 37.93 -3.60
C GLU A 577 -16.69 37.55 -2.97
N ILE A 578 -16.71 36.99 -1.75
CA ILE A 578 -15.51 36.51 -1.06
C ILE A 578 -14.88 35.32 -1.81
N LEU A 579 -15.70 34.34 -2.25
CA LEU A 579 -15.21 33.18 -2.98
C LEU A 579 -14.60 33.56 -4.33
N VAL A 580 -15.27 34.42 -5.10
CA VAL A 580 -14.75 34.92 -6.38
C VAL A 580 -13.46 35.71 -6.18
N TYR A 581 -13.38 36.53 -5.15
CA TYR A 581 -12.15 37.27 -4.87
C TYR A 581 -11.01 36.34 -4.44
N ALA A 582 -11.31 35.32 -3.65
CA ALA A 582 -10.35 34.29 -3.27
C ALA A 582 -9.84 33.51 -4.50
N LYS A 583 -10.73 33.18 -5.47
CA LYS A 583 -10.39 32.57 -6.75
C LYS A 583 -9.47 33.47 -7.57
N CYS A 584 -9.79 34.74 -7.72
CA CYS A 584 -8.93 35.70 -8.41
C CYS A 584 -7.52 35.78 -7.78
N LEU A 585 -7.43 35.79 -6.45
CA LEU A 585 -6.14 35.79 -5.76
C LEU A 585 -5.39 34.47 -5.96
N HIS A 586 -6.09 33.33 -6.05
CA HIS A 586 -5.46 32.04 -6.36
C HIS A 586 -4.86 32.05 -7.78
N ILE A 587 -5.61 32.55 -8.77
CA ILE A 587 -5.10 32.73 -10.13
C ILE A 587 -3.86 33.62 -10.14
N VAL A 588 -3.88 34.75 -9.43
CA VAL A 588 -2.71 35.66 -9.31
C VAL A 588 -1.53 34.94 -8.65
N GLN A 589 -1.77 34.17 -7.58
CA GLN A 589 -0.73 33.41 -6.89
C GLN A 589 -0.04 32.42 -7.83
N CYS A 590 -0.81 31.62 -8.55
CA CYS A 590 -0.30 30.66 -9.54
C CYS A 590 0.45 31.37 -10.68
N THR A 591 -0.04 32.52 -11.14
CA THR A 591 0.63 33.30 -12.17
C THR A 591 1.99 33.81 -11.71
N LEU A 592 2.07 34.38 -10.51
CA LEU A 592 3.33 34.86 -9.93
C LEU A 592 4.36 33.76 -9.68
N GLN A 593 3.92 32.53 -9.51
CA GLN A 593 4.81 31.35 -9.39
C GLN A 593 5.41 30.92 -10.74
N ASN A 594 4.71 31.24 -11.84
CA ASN A 594 5.05 30.78 -13.19
C ASN A 594 5.70 31.86 -14.08
N VAL A 595 5.92 33.08 -13.59
CA VAL A 595 6.60 34.16 -14.32
C VAL A 595 8.01 34.38 -13.78
N THR A 596 8.91 34.79 -14.65
CA THR A 596 10.31 35.11 -14.37
C THR A 596 10.68 36.55 -14.66
N CYS A 597 9.79 37.29 -15.37
CA CYS A 597 9.99 38.68 -15.72
C CYS A 597 9.96 39.57 -14.46
N ASP A 598 10.57 40.76 -14.60
CA ASP A 598 10.56 41.76 -13.55
C ASP A 598 9.15 42.37 -13.40
N LEU A 599 8.63 42.40 -12.17
CA LEU A 599 7.30 42.94 -11.85
C LEU A 599 7.05 44.34 -12.46
N GLU A 600 8.07 45.19 -12.47
CA GLU A 600 7.97 46.57 -12.96
C GLU A 600 8.03 46.65 -14.50
N SER A 601 8.46 45.60 -15.17
CA SER A 601 8.55 45.54 -16.63
C SER A 601 7.23 45.19 -17.31
N ASP A 602 6.30 44.53 -16.59
CA ASP A 602 5.00 44.12 -17.12
C ASP A 602 3.86 44.93 -16.50
N THR A 603 3.03 45.57 -17.36
CA THR A 603 1.91 46.38 -16.94
C THR A 603 0.78 45.58 -16.33
N ASN A 604 0.60 44.32 -16.74
CA ASN A 604 -0.44 43.43 -16.27
C ASN A 604 -0.11 42.97 -14.83
N LEU A 605 1.15 42.60 -14.57
CA LEU A 605 1.61 42.25 -13.22
C LEU A 605 1.48 43.43 -12.25
N THR A 606 1.83 44.63 -12.71
CA THR A 606 1.66 45.87 -11.91
C THR A 606 0.17 46.16 -11.66
N SER A 607 -0.71 45.87 -12.60
CA SER A 607 -2.17 46.00 -12.41
C SER A 607 -2.71 44.98 -11.41
N MET A 608 -2.30 43.69 -11.49
CA MET A 608 -2.65 42.67 -10.53
C MET A 608 -2.23 43.08 -9.09
N LEU A 609 -1.03 43.63 -8.94
CA LEU A 609 -0.54 44.12 -7.66
C LEU A 609 -1.45 45.21 -7.08
N ASN A 610 -1.75 46.24 -7.88
CA ASN A 610 -2.47 47.43 -7.41
C ASN A 610 -3.98 47.16 -7.22
N MET A 611 -4.60 46.38 -8.11
CA MET A 611 -6.05 46.18 -8.14
C MET A 611 -6.53 44.99 -7.30
N LEU A 612 -5.68 44.00 -7.06
CA LEU A 612 -6.05 42.76 -6.37
C LEU A 612 -5.22 42.55 -5.10
N ILE A 613 -3.89 42.56 -5.19
CA ILE A 613 -3.03 42.13 -4.06
C ILE A 613 -3.06 43.15 -2.93
N ILE A 614 -2.88 44.47 -3.24
CA ILE A 614 -2.85 45.49 -2.21
C ILE A 614 -4.18 45.64 -1.44
N PRO A 615 -5.36 45.65 -2.14
CA PRO A 615 -6.65 45.64 -1.47
C PRO A 615 -6.88 44.36 -0.63
N ALA A 616 -6.43 43.20 -1.10
CA ALA A 616 -6.58 41.91 -0.39
C ALA A 616 -5.82 41.90 0.94
N VAL A 617 -4.61 42.47 0.98
CA VAL A 617 -3.81 42.56 2.23
C VAL A 617 -4.52 43.43 3.29
N GLN A 618 -5.40 44.35 2.86
CA GLN A 618 -6.16 45.27 3.74
C GLN A 618 -7.57 44.74 4.03
N ALA A 619 -7.97 43.61 3.46
CA ALA A 619 -9.31 43.03 3.59
C ALA A 619 -9.58 42.62 5.07
N ARG A 620 -10.87 42.63 5.43
CA ARG A 620 -11.33 42.22 6.78
C ARG A 620 -11.33 40.68 6.91
N GLU A 621 -11.65 39.99 5.86
CA GLU A 621 -11.76 38.54 5.78
C GLU A 621 -10.36 37.91 5.87
N ALA A 622 -10.19 36.98 6.82
CA ALA A 622 -8.90 36.35 7.09
C ALA A 622 -8.35 35.58 5.89
N MET A 623 -9.21 34.83 5.18
CA MET A 623 -8.87 34.04 4.01
C MET A 623 -8.30 34.89 2.87
N ILE A 624 -8.96 36.00 2.55
CA ILE A 624 -8.52 36.95 1.51
C ILE A 624 -7.18 37.61 1.88
N ARG A 625 -7.07 38.05 3.15
CA ARG A 625 -5.86 38.68 3.65
C ARG A 625 -4.65 37.74 3.63
N GLU A 626 -4.84 36.47 4.02
CA GLU A 626 -3.77 35.46 3.99
C GLU A 626 -3.25 35.24 2.56
N ARG A 627 -4.15 34.98 1.60
CA ARG A 627 -3.78 34.84 0.19
C ARG A 627 -3.15 36.13 -0.37
N GLY A 628 -3.68 37.30 -0.01
CA GLY A 628 -3.12 38.58 -0.41
C GLY A 628 -1.69 38.76 0.06
N VAL A 629 -1.36 38.34 1.28
CA VAL A 629 0.01 38.41 1.82
C VAL A 629 0.94 37.43 1.13
N ILE A 630 0.48 36.24 0.78
CA ILE A 630 1.26 35.27 0.01
C ILE A 630 1.59 35.85 -1.37
N CYS A 631 0.59 36.37 -2.09
CA CYS A 631 0.78 37.04 -3.39
C CYS A 631 1.74 38.23 -3.29
N LEU A 632 1.64 39.06 -2.25
CA LEU A 632 2.56 40.17 -2.03
C LEU A 632 4.00 39.69 -1.80
N GLY A 633 4.18 38.58 -1.10
CA GLY A 633 5.49 37.93 -0.93
C GLY A 633 6.10 37.47 -2.24
N LEU A 634 5.32 36.81 -3.09
CA LEU A 634 5.74 36.36 -4.43
C LEU A 634 6.04 37.58 -5.34
N ALA A 635 5.19 38.60 -5.36
CA ALA A 635 5.44 39.83 -6.12
C ALA A 635 6.72 40.54 -5.69
N ALA A 636 7.02 40.54 -4.40
CA ALA A 636 8.26 41.12 -3.87
C ALA A 636 9.53 40.35 -4.29
N LEU A 637 9.43 39.04 -4.57
CA LEU A 637 10.53 38.23 -5.12
C LEU A 637 10.83 38.58 -6.59
N LEU A 638 9.79 38.97 -7.36
CA LEU A 638 9.92 39.37 -8.75
C LEU A 638 10.37 40.82 -8.95
N SER A 639 10.36 41.66 -7.91
CA SER A 639 10.80 43.07 -7.98
C SER A 639 12.31 43.19 -7.75
N LYS A 640 13.02 43.79 -8.74
CA LYS A 640 14.44 44.12 -8.63
C LYS A 640 14.72 45.33 -7.74
N VAL A 641 13.70 46.16 -7.46
CA VAL A 641 13.85 47.39 -6.64
C VAL A 641 13.38 47.13 -5.23
N SER A 642 14.11 46.34 -4.50
CA SER A 642 13.82 46.01 -3.08
C SER A 642 13.80 47.24 -2.10
N GLY A 643 14.17 48.43 -2.56
CA GLY A 643 14.23 49.65 -1.74
C GLY A 643 12.90 50.40 -1.56
N LYS A 644 11.98 50.34 -2.56
CA LYS A 644 10.70 51.10 -2.51
C LYS A 644 9.65 50.45 -1.60
N TRP A 645 9.73 49.12 -1.41
CA TRP A 645 8.76 48.38 -0.57
C TRP A 645 8.92 48.62 0.94
N ARG A 646 10.06 49.16 1.38
CA ARG A 646 10.30 49.54 2.79
C ARG A 646 9.41 50.67 3.31
N THR A 647 8.80 51.46 2.43
CA THR A 647 7.92 52.57 2.82
C THR A 647 6.47 52.16 3.04
N PHE A 648 6.03 51.00 2.53
CA PHE A 648 4.68 50.47 2.74
C PHE A 648 4.53 49.61 4.01
N THR A 649 5.63 49.32 4.73
CA THR A 649 5.68 48.32 5.79
C THR A 649 5.79 48.79 7.24
N PRO A 650 5.54 50.08 7.63
CA PRO A 650 5.66 50.44 9.07
C PRO A 650 4.56 49.77 9.94
N ARG A 651 3.39 49.43 9.39
CA ARG A 651 2.32 48.71 10.12
C ARG A 651 2.38 47.20 10.01
N LEU A 652 3.03 46.64 8.98
CA LEU A 652 3.21 45.20 8.74
C LEU A 652 4.43 44.62 9.45
N ALA A 653 5.25 45.42 10.09
CA ALA A 653 6.46 44.97 10.81
C ALA A 653 6.14 44.08 12.03
N ASP A 654 4.99 44.28 12.69
CA ASP A 654 4.56 43.41 13.79
C ASP A 654 3.91 42.10 13.29
N GLU A 655 3.23 42.14 12.13
CA GLU A 655 2.72 40.94 11.45
C GLU A 655 3.84 40.15 10.75
N ARG A 656 4.96 40.80 10.37
CA ARG A 656 6.14 40.10 9.82
C ARG A 656 6.74 39.08 10.77
N ARG A 657 6.68 39.29 12.09
CA ARG A 657 7.12 38.29 13.09
C ARG A 657 6.19 37.08 13.12
N THR A 658 4.92 37.25 12.81
CA THR A 658 3.92 36.18 12.74
C THR A 658 4.03 35.44 11.40
N LEU A 659 4.25 36.14 10.28
CA LEU A 659 4.41 35.59 8.94
C LEU A 659 5.73 34.86 8.74
N LEU A 660 6.85 35.37 9.24
CA LEU A 660 8.11 34.61 9.27
C LEU A 660 8.03 33.38 10.18
N ARG A 661 7.17 33.41 11.19
CA ARG A 661 6.84 32.20 11.96
C ARG A 661 5.99 31.21 11.15
N ILE A 662 5.02 31.67 10.37
CA ILE A 662 4.15 30.82 9.55
C ILE A 662 4.93 30.23 8.39
N THR A 663 5.73 30.99 7.64
CA THR A 663 6.59 30.46 6.56
C THR A 663 7.70 29.56 7.09
N LEU A 664 8.26 29.82 8.27
CA LEU A 664 9.24 28.94 8.91
C LEU A 664 8.58 27.69 9.54
N THR A 665 7.31 27.75 9.92
CA THR A 665 6.58 26.55 10.36
C THR A 665 6.17 25.66 9.17
N PHE A 666 5.79 26.18 8.03
CA PHE A 666 5.53 25.39 6.81
C PHE A 666 6.82 24.78 6.24
N SER A 667 7.95 25.47 6.24
CA SER A 667 9.24 24.88 5.82
C SER A 667 9.83 23.90 6.86
N SER A 668 9.41 23.96 8.14
CA SER A 668 9.90 23.04 9.19
C SER A 668 9.07 21.76 9.32
N THR A 669 7.86 21.69 8.75
CA THR A 669 7.08 20.46 8.65
C THR A 669 7.50 19.58 7.47
N ALA A 670 8.26 20.13 6.52
CA ALA A 670 8.82 19.40 5.36
C ALA A 670 10.24 18.84 5.59
N SER A 671 10.82 18.93 6.80
CA SER A 671 12.14 18.34 7.10
C SER A 671 12.02 17.21 8.13
N PRO A 672 12.47 15.99 7.83
CA PRO A 672 12.46 14.91 8.82
C PRO A 672 13.51 15.21 9.88
N LYS A 673 13.08 15.44 11.11
CA LYS A 673 13.97 15.51 12.28
C LYS A 673 14.76 14.22 12.38
N GLY A 674 16.06 14.31 12.14
CA GLY A 674 17.02 13.29 12.50
C GLY A 674 16.96 13.00 14.00
N MET A 675 16.71 11.76 14.34
CA MET A 675 16.91 11.23 15.69
C MET A 675 18.40 11.01 15.90
N THR A 676 19.03 11.88 16.69
CA THR A 676 20.20 11.53 17.46
C THR A 676 19.76 11.31 18.91
N ARG A 677 19.74 10.12 19.33
CA ARG A 677 20.16 9.39 20.54
C ARG A 677 19.38 8.12 20.76
#